data_916f1895f0d40fe51f82d7d159c6ed21
#
_entry.id   916f1895f0d40fe51f82d7d159c6ed21
#
_cell.length_a   1.000
_cell.length_b   1.000
_cell.length_c   1.000
_cell.angle_alpha   90.00
_cell.angle_beta   90.00
_cell.angle_gamma   90.00
#
_symmetry.space_group_name_H-M   'P 1'
#
loop_
_entity.id
_entity.type
_entity.pdbx_description
1 polymer ?
#
loop_
_entity_poly.entity_id
_entity_poly.type
_entity_poly.pdbx_seq_one_letter_code
_entity_poly.pdbx_strand_id
1 'polypeptide(L)'
;MSQFKLATKSSIFLLLICLSTSLTVGWISYINSKAALEAQTFDRLTAIQTAKTAEIERYFRQIANQIQTVAENPNTVTALKDFSEALTRLDEAPEDGELTATKAVLEQFYHEDFLPRLAPLGGQASVASSQEQVLSTSSLIPRHAAGLHLQSHYIANNPNVTGEKHLLTRSPTDKSNYADVHETYHPVFRNFLEKFDYYDLFLVDSRTGNIVYSVFKEIDFGTSLTRGPHRHTNLARAFNLADQASGPGSVHFVDFAPYLPSYRAPAAFIASPIFHNGEQLGVLVFQVPVDRINDIMTSSGQWSEHGLGASGETYLIGPDFTMRSDSRFFIEDSESYLTTLKDLDYPDERIAQLQQYGTSILTQTISTDAAELALAGQRGTEIIEDYRDVDVLSSYGPLDFGSDQWALIAEIDAEEAFAPVASLQRTITLWTLSIAAFVVALGLWIVRRVTQPVIALTEAAKQVGSGGEVKPLEQRSSDEIGELTSQFNQMVHNLHEQQITIDRQTSENYQLLLNVLPEPIANRLKNGEAKIADAFPSVSVLFADIVGFTAMSRAVPPITILRMLDDLFGAFDQAALDLGVEKIKTIGDCYMAVCGLPYANPAHADQVAALSLRILKELQLFNQHNGTHLKMRVGAHSGAVVAGVIGSSKFIYDLWGDTVNMASRMESTGIPDQIQVTEAFRDQLSKPFNLDFRGELEVKGIGKVSTYFLCDLPEEAA
;
A
#
# COMPACT_ATOMS: atom_id res chain seq x y z
N MET A 1 -13.44 -7.76 51.68
CA MET A 1 -12.78 -8.99 51.23
C MET A 1 -12.65 -10.11 52.28
N SER A 2 -12.91 -9.88 53.56
CA SER A 2 -12.77 -10.92 54.62
C SER A 2 -13.85 -12.02 54.62
N GLN A 3 -14.97 -11.83 53.94
CA GLN A 3 -16.12 -12.76 53.95
C GLN A 3 -16.20 -13.72 52.78
N PHE A 4 -15.32 -13.61 51.77
CA PHE A 4 -15.35 -14.54 50.64
C PHE A 4 -14.51 -15.80 50.89
N LYS A 5 -15.05 -16.96 50.50
CA LYS A 5 -14.36 -18.25 50.59
C LYS A 5 -13.10 -18.24 49.69
N LEU A 6 -12.08 -19.01 50.05
CA LEU A 6 -10.75 -18.98 49.43
C LEU A 6 -10.79 -19.13 47.89
N ALA A 7 -11.66 -19.99 47.36
CA ALA A 7 -11.81 -20.19 45.90
C ALA A 7 -12.36 -18.96 45.17
N THR A 8 -13.30 -18.23 45.78
CA THR A 8 -13.81 -16.99 45.21
C THR A 8 -12.71 -15.91 45.14
N LYS A 9 -11.86 -15.86 46.20
CA LYS A 9 -10.71 -14.94 46.22
C LYS A 9 -9.69 -15.28 45.13
N SER A 10 -9.37 -16.57 44.95
CA SER A 10 -8.43 -17.03 43.92
C SER A 10 -8.98 -16.77 42.52
N SER A 11 -10.27 -17.01 42.26
CA SER A 11 -10.90 -16.73 40.97
C SER A 11 -10.92 -15.22 40.64
N ILE A 12 -11.23 -14.38 41.62
CA ILE A 12 -11.18 -12.90 41.45
C ILE A 12 -9.76 -12.43 41.21
N PHE A 13 -8.77 -12.98 41.93
CA PHE A 13 -7.38 -12.63 41.75
C PHE A 13 -6.85 -13.03 40.37
N LEU A 14 -7.19 -14.22 39.89
CA LEU A 14 -6.84 -14.70 38.55
C LEU A 14 -7.48 -13.85 37.45
N LEU A 15 -8.76 -13.48 37.64
CA LEU A 15 -9.48 -12.61 36.72
C LEU A 15 -8.84 -11.21 36.67
N LEU A 16 -8.44 -10.65 37.82
CA LEU A 16 -7.76 -9.36 37.88
C LEU A 16 -6.39 -9.41 37.20
N ILE A 17 -5.62 -10.49 37.37
CA ILE A 17 -4.34 -10.66 36.69
C ILE A 17 -4.56 -10.78 35.17
N CYS A 18 -5.46 -11.64 34.71
CA CYS A 18 -5.75 -11.80 33.28
C CYS A 18 -6.25 -10.49 32.65
N LEU A 19 -7.16 -9.77 33.31
CA LEU A 19 -7.65 -8.48 32.84
C LEU A 19 -6.53 -7.43 32.82
N SER A 20 -5.72 -7.32 33.87
CA SER A 20 -4.65 -6.33 33.94
C SER A 20 -3.56 -6.60 32.89
N THR A 21 -3.18 -7.86 32.68
CA THR A 21 -2.20 -8.23 31.65
C THR A 21 -2.76 -7.99 30.24
N SER A 22 -4.01 -8.38 29.98
CA SER A 22 -4.66 -8.14 28.66
C SER A 22 -4.81 -6.65 28.37
N LEU A 23 -5.21 -5.84 29.37
CA LEU A 23 -5.30 -4.39 29.21
C LEU A 23 -3.93 -3.75 29.00
N THR A 24 -2.90 -4.20 29.74
CA THR A 24 -1.54 -3.64 29.59
C THR A 24 -0.96 -3.98 28.23
N VAL A 25 -1.06 -5.23 27.79
CA VAL A 25 -0.59 -5.66 26.45
C VAL A 25 -1.39 -4.96 25.35
N GLY A 26 -2.72 -4.86 25.51
CA GLY A 26 -3.57 -4.14 24.57
C GLY A 26 -3.22 -2.67 24.46
N TRP A 27 -2.97 -2.01 25.59
CA TRP A 27 -2.55 -0.61 25.63
C TRP A 27 -1.19 -0.37 24.97
N ILE A 28 -0.19 -1.19 25.30
CA ILE A 28 1.14 -1.10 24.68
C ILE A 28 1.06 -1.36 23.16
N SER A 29 0.31 -2.39 22.74
CA SER A 29 0.09 -2.68 21.33
C SER A 29 -0.59 -1.52 20.60
N TYR A 30 -1.59 -0.90 21.23
CA TYR A 30 -2.29 0.25 20.66
C TYR A 30 -1.33 1.43 20.42
N ILE A 31 -0.57 1.82 21.47
CA ILE A 31 0.39 2.94 21.36
C ILE A 31 1.44 2.66 20.29
N ASN A 32 2.05 1.48 20.31
CA ASN A 32 3.09 1.12 19.36
C ASN A 32 2.55 1.04 17.92
N SER A 33 1.36 0.47 17.75
CA SER A 33 0.74 0.36 16.41
C SER A 33 0.33 1.72 15.87
N LYS A 34 -0.22 2.61 16.73
CA LYS A 34 -0.56 3.98 16.35
C LYS A 34 0.69 4.74 15.93
N ALA A 35 1.75 4.74 16.76
CA ALA A 35 2.99 5.45 16.46
C ALA A 35 3.70 4.89 15.20
N ALA A 36 3.69 3.57 15.01
CA ALA A 36 4.27 2.96 13.82
C ALA A 36 3.49 3.32 12.55
N LEU A 37 2.16 3.33 12.63
CA LEU A 37 1.30 3.67 11.50
C LEU A 37 1.37 5.16 11.17
N GLU A 38 1.44 6.01 12.19
CA GLU A 38 1.67 7.45 12.05
C GLU A 38 2.98 7.73 11.32
N ALA A 39 4.09 7.15 11.79
CA ALA A 39 5.40 7.30 11.15
C ALA A 39 5.38 6.78 9.70
N GLN A 40 4.79 5.61 9.46
CA GLN A 40 4.66 5.04 8.12
C GLN A 40 3.82 5.93 7.18
N THR A 41 2.74 6.52 7.70
CA THR A 41 1.88 7.41 6.91
C THR A 41 2.60 8.72 6.59
N PHE A 42 3.31 9.31 7.54
CA PHE A 42 4.14 10.49 7.31
C PHE A 42 5.27 10.23 6.30
N ASP A 43 5.97 9.09 6.41
CA ASP A 43 7.00 8.70 5.43
C ASP A 43 6.40 8.58 4.03
N ARG A 44 5.21 7.97 3.91
CA ARG A 44 4.48 7.85 2.65
C ARG A 44 4.07 9.21 2.08
N LEU A 45 3.44 10.07 2.91
CA LEU A 45 3.02 11.40 2.49
C LEU A 45 4.22 12.27 2.09
N THR A 46 5.33 12.18 2.84
CA THR A 46 6.57 12.90 2.52
C THR A 46 7.16 12.42 1.19
N ALA A 47 7.13 11.12 0.92
CA ALA A 47 7.56 10.58 -0.36
C ALA A 47 6.68 11.08 -1.52
N ILE A 48 5.36 11.09 -1.34
CA ILE A 48 4.40 11.62 -2.32
C ILE A 48 4.62 13.12 -2.53
N GLN A 49 4.68 13.91 -1.44
CA GLN A 49 4.93 15.33 -1.49
C GLN A 49 6.22 15.65 -2.24
N THR A 50 7.32 14.97 -1.91
CA THR A 50 8.62 15.17 -2.55
C THR A 50 8.58 14.77 -4.03
N ALA A 51 7.93 13.67 -4.37
CA ALA A 51 7.78 13.22 -5.75
C ALA A 51 6.98 14.22 -6.58
N LYS A 52 5.84 14.69 -6.04
CA LYS A 52 4.97 15.68 -6.69
C LYS A 52 5.69 17.04 -6.84
N THR A 53 6.42 17.47 -5.80
CA THR A 53 7.28 18.68 -5.88
C THR A 53 8.25 18.56 -7.04
N ALA A 54 9.00 17.45 -7.11
CA ALA A 54 9.97 17.26 -8.19
C ALA A 54 9.31 17.12 -9.58
N GLU A 55 8.08 16.61 -9.66
CA GLU A 55 7.32 16.50 -10.89
C GLU A 55 6.86 17.88 -11.39
N ILE A 56 6.29 18.70 -10.52
CA ILE A 56 5.88 20.08 -10.82
C ILE A 56 7.09 20.94 -11.21
N GLU A 57 8.19 20.90 -10.45
CA GLU A 57 9.41 21.63 -10.79
C GLU A 57 9.98 21.20 -12.16
N ARG A 58 9.93 19.91 -12.46
CA ARG A 58 10.36 19.40 -13.77
C ARG A 58 9.44 19.90 -14.88
N TYR A 59 8.15 19.92 -14.65
CA TYR A 59 7.16 20.41 -15.59
C TYR A 59 7.40 21.90 -15.91
N PHE A 60 7.56 22.75 -14.91
CA PHE A 60 7.84 24.15 -15.13
C PHE A 60 9.20 24.39 -15.78
N ARG A 61 10.22 23.63 -15.41
CA ARG A 61 11.55 23.68 -16.08
C ARG A 61 11.45 23.28 -17.55
N GLN A 62 10.62 22.29 -17.87
CA GLN A 62 10.35 21.91 -19.25
C GLN A 62 9.66 23.03 -20.02
N ILE A 63 8.64 23.66 -19.45
CA ILE A 63 7.97 24.84 -20.06
C ILE A 63 8.98 25.96 -20.28
N ALA A 64 9.81 26.26 -19.29
CA ALA A 64 10.84 27.30 -19.40
C ALA A 64 11.82 27.02 -20.54
N ASN A 65 12.27 25.79 -20.69
CA ASN A 65 13.14 25.39 -21.81
C ASN A 65 12.42 25.47 -23.16
N GLN A 66 11.15 25.11 -23.20
CA GLN A 66 10.34 25.17 -24.44
C GLN A 66 10.13 26.61 -24.90
N ILE A 67 9.70 27.50 -23.98
CA ILE A 67 9.47 28.91 -24.36
C ILE A 67 10.75 29.58 -24.80
N GLN A 68 11.87 29.34 -24.13
CA GLN A 68 13.17 29.84 -24.55
C GLN A 68 13.54 29.35 -25.96
N THR A 69 13.40 28.04 -26.21
CA THR A 69 13.71 27.42 -27.51
C THR A 69 12.87 28.05 -28.62
N VAL A 70 11.57 28.24 -28.35
CA VAL A 70 10.66 28.86 -29.33
C VAL A 70 10.96 30.35 -29.52
N ALA A 71 11.28 31.09 -28.46
CA ALA A 71 11.64 32.51 -28.54
C ALA A 71 12.92 32.76 -29.34
N GLU A 72 13.89 31.85 -29.24
CA GLU A 72 15.16 31.90 -29.97
C GLU A 72 15.06 31.33 -31.41
N ASN A 73 13.93 30.75 -31.78
CA ASN A 73 13.73 30.14 -33.10
C ASN A 73 13.68 31.22 -34.19
N PRO A 74 14.49 31.13 -35.25
CA PRO A 74 14.49 32.12 -36.35
C PRO A 74 13.11 32.31 -36.99
N ASN A 75 12.26 31.27 -37.06
CA ASN A 75 10.90 31.41 -37.57
C ASN A 75 10.03 32.29 -36.67
N THR A 76 10.17 32.15 -35.35
CA THR A 76 9.44 32.98 -34.36
C THR A 76 9.90 34.47 -34.46
N VAL A 77 11.21 34.68 -34.59
CA VAL A 77 11.77 36.01 -34.80
C VAL A 77 11.23 36.64 -36.09
N THR A 78 11.18 35.91 -37.19
CA THR A 78 10.65 36.40 -38.47
C THR A 78 9.14 36.62 -38.37
N ALA A 79 8.38 35.68 -37.79
CA ALA A 79 6.95 35.82 -37.59
C ALA A 79 6.62 37.11 -36.77
N LEU A 80 7.36 37.36 -35.67
CA LEU A 80 7.14 38.56 -34.88
C LEU A 80 7.36 39.82 -35.71
N LYS A 81 8.42 39.88 -36.53
CA LYS A 81 8.68 41.04 -37.45
C LYS A 81 7.55 41.21 -38.45
N ASP A 82 7.16 40.13 -39.13
CA ASP A 82 6.15 40.18 -40.18
C ASP A 82 4.80 40.61 -39.61
N PHE A 83 4.40 40.09 -38.42
CA PHE A 83 3.19 40.48 -37.72
C PHE A 83 3.25 41.94 -37.25
N SER A 84 4.39 42.39 -36.70
CA SER A 84 4.56 43.77 -36.24
C SER A 84 4.50 44.77 -37.40
N GLU A 85 5.12 44.43 -38.55
CA GLU A 85 5.03 45.26 -39.76
C GLU A 85 3.61 45.27 -40.32
N ALA A 86 2.94 44.13 -40.39
CA ALA A 86 1.57 44.04 -40.87
C ALA A 86 0.62 44.88 -39.99
N LEU A 87 0.80 44.83 -38.67
CA LEU A 87 0.05 45.63 -37.72
C LEU A 87 0.29 47.12 -37.90
N THR A 88 1.54 47.53 -38.10
CA THR A 88 1.91 48.93 -38.33
C THR A 88 1.24 49.47 -39.61
N ARG A 89 1.22 48.67 -40.67
CA ARG A 89 0.52 49.06 -41.93
C ARG A 89 -0.98 49.23 -41.74
N LEU A 90 -1.62 48.43 -40.91
CA LEU A 90 -3.04 48.57 -40.57
C LEU A 90 -3.36 49.84 -39.76
N ASP A 91 -2.38 50.32 -38.94
CA ASP A 91 -2.56 51.56 -38.18
C ASP A 91 -2.27 52.81 -39.04
N GLU A 92 -1.42 52.71 -40.07
CA GLU A 92 -1.03 53.86 -40.92
C GLU A 92 -2.04 54.21 -42.02
N ALA A 93 -2.94 53.27 -42.39
CA ALA A 93 -3.85 53.47 -43.52
C ALA A 93 -5.34 53.25 -43.18
N PRO A 94 -5.90 53.79 -42.08
CA PRO A 94 -7.31 53.63 -41.78
C PRO A 94 -8.19 54.52 -42.69
N GLU A 95 -9.20 53.93 -43.35
CA GLU A 95 -10.31 54.67 -43.94
C GLU A 95 -11.36 55.03 -42.88
N ASP A 96 -11.67 56.32 -42.67
CA ASP A 96 -12.55 56.78 -41.58
C ASP A 96 -13.93 56.11 -41.55
N GLY A 97 -14.47 55.72 -42.71
CA GLY A 97 -15.75 55.00 -42.83
C GLY A 97 -15.68 53.53 -42.40
N GLU A 98 -14.58 52.87 -42.67
CA GLU A 98 -14.33 51.47 -42.32
C GLU A 98 -14.12 51.31 -40.80
N LEU A 99 -13.46 52.27 -40.17
CA LEU A 99 -13.22 52.26 -38.71
C LEU A 99 -14.51 52.32 -37.91
N THR A 100 -15.47 53.11 -38.35
CA THR A 100 -16.79 53.26 -37.71
C THR A 100 -17.61 51.99 -37.83
N ALA A 101 -17.62 51.37 -39.00
CA ALA A 101 -18.31 50.09 -39.23
C ALA A 101 -17.71 48.97 -38.42
N THR A 102 -16.35 48.83 -38.39
CA THR A 102 -15.62 47.84 -37.60
C THR A 102 -15.89 47.99 -36.11
N LYS A 103 -15.91 49.22 -35.60
CA LYS A 103 -16.25 49.49 -34.20
C LYS A 103 -17.66 49.07 -33.85
N ALA A 104 -18.65 49.31 -34.72
CA ALA A 104 -20.03 48.88 -34.49
C ALA A 104 -20.18 47.36 -34.44
N VAL A 105 -19.44 46.62 -35.28
CA VAL A 105 -19.38 45.15 -35.23
C VAL A 105 -18.82 44.66 -33.91
N LEU A 106 -17.77 45.29 -33.41
CA LEU A 106 -17.16 44.93 -32.11
C LEU A 106 -18.11 45.28 -30.96
N GLU A 107 -18.74 46.45 -30.96
CA GLU A 107 -19.72 46.85 -29.95
C GLU A 107 -20.84 45.83 -29.86
N GLN A 108 -21.33 45.34 -31.02
CA GLN A 108 -22.31 44.27 -31.07
C GLN A 108 -21.79 42.95 -30.49
N PHE A 109 -20.60 42.49 -30.89
CA PHE A 109 -19.96 41.28 -30.34
C PHE A 109 -19.78 41.35 -28.82
N TYR A 110 -19.24 42.46 -28.32
CA TYR A 110 -19.07 42.62 -26.89
C TYR A 110 -20.39 42.62 -26.13
N HIS A 111 -21.45 43.20 -26.70
CA HIS A 111 -22.76 43.31 -26.09
C HIS A 111 -23.55 42.01 -26.16
N GLU A 112 -23.49 41.28 -27.27
CA GLU A 112 -24.36 40.13 -27.54
C GLU A 112 -23.70 38.79 -27.24
N ASP A 113 -22.32 38.70 -27.28
CA ASP A 113 -21.62 37.45 -27.04
C ASP A 113 -20.73 37.50 -25.76
N PHE A 114 -19.81 38.48 -25.67
CA PHE A 114 -18.81 38.48 -24.59
C PHE A 114 -19.41 38.84 -23.21
N LEU A 115 -20.09 39.97 -23.08
CA LEU A 115 -20.64 40.42 -21.80
C LEU A 115 -21.76 39.51 -21.25
N PRO A 116 -22.65 38.92 -22.05
CA PRO A 116 -23.61 37.96 -21.54
C PRO A 116 -22.99 36.67 -20.99
N ARG A 117 -21.86 36.24 -21.57
CA ARG A 117 -21.12 35.08 -21.05
C ARG A 117 -20.34 35.43 -19.79
N LEU A 118 -19.87 36.67 -19.66
CA LEU A 118 -19.19 37.15 -18.48
C LEU A 118 -20.17 37.46 -17.33
N ALA A 119 -21.37 37.88 -17.59
CA ALA A 119 -22.37 38.30 -16.60
C ALA A 119 -22.73 37.23 -15.56
N PRO A 120 -22.94 35.95 -15.91
CA PRO A 120 -23.08 34.88 -14.92
C PRO A 120 -21.85 34.73 -14.03
N LEU A 121 -20.67 35.02 -14.58
CA LEU A 121 -19.36 34.90 -13.93
C LEU A 121 -18.98 36.12 -13.07
N GLY A 122 -19.76 37.17 -13.08
CA GLY A 122 -19.65 38.31 -12.17
C GLY A 122 -20.85 38.30 -11.24
N GLY A 123 -20.82 37.55 -10.14
CA GLY A 123 -21.87 37.60 -9.12
C GLY A 123 -22.22 39.08 -8.84
N GLN A 124 -23.48 39.36 -8.45
CA GLN A 124 -23.84 40.69 -7.99
C GLN A 124 -22.80 41.14 -6.95
N ALA A 125 -21.81 41.90 -7.41
CA ALA A 125 -20.73 42.36 -6.55
C ALA A 125 -21.40 43.12 -5.42
N SER A 126 -21.30 42.53 -4.23
CA SER A 126 -21.63 43.26 -3.04
C SER A 126 -20.72 44.48 -2.99
N VAL A 127 -21.31 45.59 -2.75
CA VAL A 127 -20.76 46.97 -2.65
C VAL A 127 -19.70 46.99 -1.52
N ALA A 128 -18.49 46.51 -1.76
CA ALA A 128 -17.43 46.60 -0.77
C ALA A 128 -15.99 46.66 -1.30
N SER A 129 -15.72 46.92 -2.56
CA SER A 129 -14.41 47.44 -2.95
C SER A 129 -14.57 48.59 -3.93
N SER A 130 -14.13 49.74 -3.49
CA SER A 130 -14.27 51.07 -4.08
C SER A 130 -13.48 51.31 -5.40
N GLN A 131 -13.32 50.30 -6.26
CA GLN A 131 -12.62 50.39 -7.55
C GLN A 131 -13.10 49.46 -8.67
N GLU A 132 -14.20 48.75 -8.57
CA GLU A 132 -14.76 48.09 -9.75
C GLU A 132 -15.47 49.12 -10.63
N GLN A 133 -14.70 49.66 -11.59
CA GLN A 133 -15.26 50.39 -12.72
C GLN A 133 -16.25 49.46 -13.45
N VAL A 134 -17.49 49.91 -13.58
CA VAL A 134 -18.48 49.25 -14.44
C VAL A 134 -17.81 49.03 -15.80
N LEU A 135 -17.56 47.77 -16.17
CA LEU A 135 -16.97 47.38 -17.43
C LEU A 135 -17.87 47.92 -18.56
N SER A 136 -17.48 49.02 -19.13
CA SER A 136 -18.19 49.53 -20.32
C SER A 136 -17.55 48.93 -21.57
N THR A 137 -18.36 48.52 -22.53
CA THR A 137 -17.90 48.02 -23.83
C THR A 137 -16.82 48.91 -24.43
N SER A 138 -16.99 50.23 -24.32
CA SER A 138 -16.03 51.23 -24.81
C SER A 138 -14.65 51.20 -24.12
N SER A 139 -14.58 50.62 -22.91
CA SER A 139 -13.30 50.48 -22.22
C SER A 139 -12.49 49.25 -22.64
N LEU A 140 -13.15 48.24 -23.21
CA LEU A 140 -12.57 46.95 -23.63
C LEU A 140 -12.11 46.98 -25.09
N ILE A 141 -12.83 47.73 -25.96
CA ILE A 141 -12.56 47.80 -27.39
C ILE A 141 -11.20 48.48 -27.63
N PRO A 142 -10.35 47.93 -28.51
CA PRO A 142 -9.08 48.55 -28.89
C PRO A 142 -9.30 49.99 -29.43
N ARG A 143 -8.35 50.88 -29.15
CA ARG A 143 -8.42 52.28 -29.55
C ARG A 143 -7.72 52.61 -30.87
N HIS A 144 -6.90 51.70 -31.37
CA HIS A 144 -6.13 51.84 -32.59
C HIS A 144 -6.69 50.98 -33.73
N ALA A 145 -6.47 51.42 -34.97
CA ALA A 145 -7.08 50.85 -36.14
C ALA A 145 -6.77 49.37 -36.33
N ALA A 146 -5.50 48.99 -36.14
CA ALA A 146 -5.06 47.60 -36.25
C ALA A 146 -5.76 46.69 -35.26
N GLY A 147 -5.91 47.08 -33.99
CA GLY A 147 -6.58 46.30 -32.97
C GLY A 147 -8.09 46.13 -33.31
N LEU A 148 -8.75 47.18 -33.78
CA LEU A 148 -10.12 47.09 -34.24
C LEU A 148 -10.26 46.14 -35.44
N HIS A 149 -9.33 46.19 -36.40
CA HIS A 149 -9.29 45.32 -37.55
C HIS A 149 -9.14 43.85 -37.12
N LEU A 150 -8.15 43.55 -36.28
CA LEU A 150 -7.86 42.21 -35.84
C LEU A 150 -9.02 41.59 -35.05
N GLN A 151 -9.57 42.30 -34.08
CA GLN A 151 -10.69 41.78 -33.32
C GLN A 151 -11.95 41.59 -34.17
N SER A 152 -12.19 42.51 -35.12
CA SER A 152 -13.34 42.36 -36.02
C SER A 152 -13.23 41.12 -36.91
N HIS A 153 -12.07 40.91 -37.55
CA HIS A 153 -11.88 39.80 -38.50
C HIS A 153 -11.62 38.43 -37.87
N TYR A 154 -10.94 38.40 -36.73
CA TYR A 154 -10.49 37.15 -36.12
C TYR A 154 -11.28 36.78 -34.87
N ILE A 155 -12.07 37.70 -34.28
CA ILE A 155 -12.92 37.44 -33.13
C ILE A 155 -14.39 37.55 -33.48
N ALA A 156 -14.88 38.77 -33.85
CA ALA A 156 -16.30 39.00 -34.04
C ALA A 156 -16.85 38.31 -35.29
N ASN A 157 -16.15 38.40 -36.43
CA ASN A 157 -16.53 37.75 -37.69
C ASN A 157 -15.84 36.37 -37.90
N ASN A 158 -15.28 35.78 -36.86
CA ASN A 158 -14.73 34.42 -36.94
C ASN A 158 -15.88 33.42 -37.11
N PRO A 159 -15.83 32.55 -38.14
CA PRO A 159 -16.91 31.56 -38.37
C PRO A 159 -16.96 30.47 -37.31
N ASN A 160 -15.89 30.27 -36.53
CA ASN A 160 -15.85 29.30 -35.45
C ASN A 160 -16.43 29.89 -34.15
N VAL A 161 -17.05 29.06 -33.35
CA VAL A 161 -17.64 29.46 -32.07
C VAL A 161 -16.57 29.94 -31.07
N THR A 162 -16.99 30.66 -30.04
CA THR A 162 -16.13 31.03 -28.94
C THR A 162 -15.56 29.80 -28.27
N GLY A 163 -14.22 29.76 -28.08
CA GLY A 163 -13.46 28.59 -27.66
C GLY A 163 -12.79 27.82 -28.80
N GLU A 164 -13.25 27.99 -30.06
CA GLU A 164 -12.70 27.33 -31.26
C GLU A 164 -12.12 28.31 -32.27
N LYS A 165 -11.98 29.59 -31.93
CA LYS A 165 -11.53 30.65 -32.86
C LYS A 165 -10.11 30.41 -33.39
N HIS A 166 -9.29 29.65 -32.69
CA HIS A 166 -7.98 29.20 -33.09
C HIS A 166 -7.98 28.28 -34.34
N LEU A 167 -9.12 27.73 -34.73
CA LEU A 167 -9.21 26.91 -35.93
C LEU A 167 -9.15 27.74 -37.22
N LEU A 168 -9.33 29.07 -37.14
CA LEU A 168 -9.31 29.97 -38.27
C LEU A 168 -7.88 30.21 -38.76
N THR A 169 -7.53 29.64 -39.88
CA THR A 169 -6.21 29.86 -40.51
C THR A 169 -6.15 31.18 -41.27
N ARG A 170 -7.22 31.53 -42.00
CA ARG A 170 -7.33 32.77 -42.75
C ARG A 170 -8.77 33.32 -42.60
N SER A 171 -8.89 34.56 -42.21
CA SER A 171 -10.18 35.24 -42.20
C SER A 171 -10.67 35.46 -43.63
N PRO A 172 -11.92 35.00 -43.98
CA PRO A 172 -12.45 35.19 -45.32
C PRO A 172 -12.78 36.65 -45.63
N THR A 173 -12.86 37.50 -44.61
CA THR A 173 -13.20 38.93 -44.73
C THR A 173 -11.95 39.82 -44.68
N ASP A 174 -10.79 39.30 -44.25
CA ASP A 174 -9.54 40.04 -44.13
C ASP A 174 -8.75 39.93 -45.46
N LYS A 175 -8.58 41.07 -46.11
CA LYS A 175 -7.78 41.23 -47.35
C LYS A 175 -6.44 41.92 -47.10
N SER A 176 -6.09 42.20 -45.86
CA SER A 176 -4.86 42.85 -45.49
C SER A 176 -3.66 41.93 -45.61
N ASN A 177 -2.47 42.52 -45.62
CA ASN A 177 -1.22 41.79 -45.52
C ASN A 177 -1.14 40.94 -44.24
N TYR A 178 -1.84 41.33 -43.19
CA TYR A 178 -1.90 40.54 -41.95
C TYR A 178 -2.50 39.15 -42.19
N ALA A 179 -3.50 39.02 -43.05
CA ALA A 179 -4.11 37.73 -43.37
C ALA A 179 -3.12 36.75 -44.02
N ASP A 180 -2.21 37.25 -44.88
CA ASP A 180 -1.18 36.43 -45.52
C ASP A 180 -0.11 35.96 -44.52
N VAL A 181 0.29 36.84 -43.62
CA VAL A 181 1.23 36.56 -42.51
C VAL A 181 0.59 35.54 -41.56
N HIS A 182 -0.67 35.75 -41.21
CA HIS A 182 -1.40 34.83 -40.33
C HIS A 182 -1.56 33.42 -40.94
N GLU A 183 -1.92 33.34 -42.21
CA GLU A 183 -2.02 32.06 -42.93
C GLU A 183 -0.70 31.30 -42.97
N THR A 184 0.42 32.01 -43.03
CA THR A 184 1.76 31.42 -43.06
C THR A 184 2.19 30.86 -41.72
N TYR A 185 2.01 31.58 -40.63
CA TYR A 185 2.58 31.22 -39.34
C TYR A 185 1.59 30.52 -38.39
N HIS A 186 0.31 30.82 -38.52
CA HIS A 186 -0.71 30.27 -37.59
C HIS A 186 -0.74 28.72 -37.52
N PRO A 187 -0.66 27.97 -38.63
CA PRO A 187 -0.65 26.50 -38.56
C PRO A 187 0.52 25.94 -37.74
N VAL A 188 1.68 26.64 -37.75
CA VAL A 188 2.86 26.22 -37.01
C VAL A 188 2.68 26.44 -35.52
N PHE A 189 2.27 27.64 -35.10
CA PHE A 189 2.05 27.96 -33.71
C PHE A 189 0.87 27.19 -33.11
N ARG A 190 -0.22 27.02 -33.89
CA ARG A 190 -1.36 26.20 -33.45
C ARG A 190 -0.95 24.74 -33.26
N ASN A 191 -0.22 24.13 -34.18
CA ASN A 191 0.24 22.76 -34.04
C ASN A 191 1.22 22.60 -32.85
N PHE A 192 2.04 23.62 -32.55
CA PHE A 192 2.89 23.64 -31.36
C PHE A 192 2.01 23.67 -30.11
N LEU A 193 1.06 24.60 -30.02
CA LEU A 193 0.16 24.75 -28.90
C LEU A 193 -0.63 23.46 -28.63
N GLU A 194 -1.24 22.86 -29.66
CA GLU A 194 -2.03 21.63 -29.53
C GLU A 194 -1.16 20.41 -29.11
N LYS A 195 0.09 20.32 -29.60
CA LYS A 195 0.99 19.20 -29.25
C LYS A 195 1.52 19.24 -27.83
N PHE A 196 1.71 20.45 -27.30
CA PHE A 196 2.26 20.68 -25.99
C PHE A 196 1.21 21.08 -24.96
N ASP A 197 -0.05 21.13 -25.40
CA ASP A 197 -1.23 21.34 -24.55
C ASP A 197 -1.21 22.70 -23.82
N TYR A 198 -0.65 23.75 -24.47
CA TYR A 198 -0.75 25.10 -23.94
C TYR A 198 -2.13 25.68 -24.17
N TYR A 199 -2.59 26.57 -23.27
CA TYR A 199 -3.87 27.25 -23.45
C TYR A 199 -3.78 28.32 -24.57
N ASP A 200 -2.81 29.24 -24.50
CA ASP A 200 -2.55 30.20 -25.57
C ASP A 200 -1.05 30.49 -25.73
N LEU A 201 -0.70 31.07 -26.87
CA LEU A 201 0.62 31.56 -27.25
C LEU A 201 0.48 32.96 -27.85
N PHE A 202 1.21 33.91 -27.26
CA PHE A 202 1.21 35.31 -27.69
C PHE A 202 2.56 35.73 -28.22
N LEU A 203 2.54 36.55 -29.30
CA LEU A 203 3.68 37.36 -29.71
C LEU A 203 3.36 38.84 -29.43
N VAL A 204 4.20 39.50 -28.67
CA VAL A 204 4.00 40.89 -28.25
C VAL A 204 5.18 41.73 -28.74
N ASP A 205 4.92 42.81 -29.44
CA ASP A 205 5.90 43.73 -29.94
C ASP A 205 6.43 44.64 -28.79
N SER A 206 7.73 44.69 -28.55
CA SER A 206 8.33 45.45 -27.44
C SER A 206 8.18 46.97 -27.62
N ARG A 207 8.15 47.45 -28.85
CA ARG A 207 8.09 48.91 -29.14
C ARG A 207 6.70 49.48 -28.84
N THR A 208 5.65 48.73 -29.08
CA THR A 208 4.27 49.20 -28.94
C THR A 208 3.55 48.57 -27.72
N GLY A 209 4.03 47.43 -27.25
CA GLY A 209 3.36 46.60 -26.30
C GLY A 209 2.12 45.91 -26.85
N ASN A 210 1.91 45.91 -28.16
CA ASN A 210 0.74 45.31 -28.79
C ASN A 210 0.89 43.80 -28.89
N ILE A 211 -0.17 43.08 -28.59
CA ILE A 211 -0.31 41.64 -28.91
C ILE A 211 -0.51 41.53 -30.42
N VAL A 212 0.56 41.26 -31.14
CA VAL A 212 0.55 41.20 -32.61
C VAL A 212 0.03 39.87 -33.12
N TYR A 213 0.07 38.84 -32.27
CA TYR A 213 -0.44 37.51 -32.58
C TYR A 213 -0.87 36.79 -31.30
N SER A 214 -1.97 36.03 -31.34
CA SER A 214 -2.43 35.05 -30.37
C SER A 214 -2.92 33.83 -31.14
N VAL A 215 -2.78 32.63 -30.58
CA VAL A 215 -3.38 31.44 -31.19
C VAL A 215 -4.87 31.39 -30.91
N PHE A 216 -5.29 31.60 -29.66
CA PHE A 216 -6.67 31.41 -29.21
C PHE A 216 -7.61 32.55 -29.59
N LYS A 217 -7.06 33.79 -29.74
CA LYS A 217 -7.79 34.99 -30.19
C LYS A 217 -8.92 35.40 -29.25
N GLU A 218 -8.57 35.67 -28.02
CA GLU A 218 -9.45 36.29 -27.04
C GLU A 218 -9.48 37.84 -27.18
N ILE A 219 -10.21 38.55 -26.32
CA ILE A 219 -10.42 40.00 -26.45
C ILE A 219 -9.18 40.84 -26.16
N ASP A 220 -8.11 40.26 -25.68
CA ASP A 220 -6.78 40.89 -25.54
C ASP A 220 -6.01 41.01 -26.88
N PHE A 221 -6.35 40.13 -27.82
CA PHE A 221 -5.74 40.10 -29.14
C PHE A 221 -5.87 41.44 -29.86
N GLY A 222 -4.73 41.93 -30.34
CA GLY A 222 -4.65 43.24 -30.99
C GLY A 222 -4.71 44.43 -30.04
N THR A 223 -4.59 44.21 -28.70
CA THR A 223 -4.52 45.29 -27.71
C THR A 223 -3.09 45.53 -27.22
N SER A 224 -2.84 46.70 -26.61
CA SER A 224 -1.56 46.99 -26.02
C SER A 224 -1.52 46.62 -24.53
N LEU A 225 -0.54 45.83 -24.13
CA LEU A 225 -0.26 45.48 -22.73
C LEU A 225 0.33 46.60 -21.91
N THR A 226 0.75 47.71 -22.56
CA THR A 226 1.28 48.90 -21.88
C THR A 226 0.26 50.03 -21.75
N ARG A 227 -0.65 50.19 -22.73
CA ARG A 227 -1.57 51.34 -22.81
C ARG A 227 -3.04 50.90 -22.97
N GLY A 228 -3.28 49.62 -23.29
CA GLY A 228 -4.60 49.06 -23.58
C GLY A 228 -5.42 48.70 -22.34
N PRO A 229 -6.58 48.08 -22.56
CA PRO A 229 -7.48 47.69 -21.49
C PRO A 229 -6.88 46.62 -20.55
N HIS A 230 -5.97 45.81 -21.06
CA HIS A 230 -5.39 44.67 -20.32
C HIS A 230 -4.03 44.98 -19.68
N ARG A 231 -3.62 46.27 -19.60
CA ARG A 231 -2.30 46.71 -19.04
C ARG A 231 -2.06 46.36 -17.56
N HIS A 232 -3.09 46.02 -16.84
CA HIS A 232 -3.01 45.65 -15.40
C HIS A 232 -3.17 44.19 -15.16
N THR A 233 -3.21 43.36 -16.19
CA THR A 233 -3.31 41.91 -16.07
C THR A 233 -1.98 41.26 -15.73
N ASN A 234 -2.00 40.05 -15.27
CA ASN A 234 -0.80 39.26 -15.09
C ASN A 234 -0.09 38.91 -16.42
N LEU A 235 -0.79 38.84 -17.56
CA LEU A 235 -0.18 38.79 -18.89
C LEU A 235 0.68 40.02 -19.14
N ALA A 236 0.15 41.22 -18.84
CA ALA A 236 0.94 42.48 -18.98
C ALA A 236 2.15 42.49 -18.02
N ARG A 237 2.00 41.94 -16.82
CA ARG A 237 3.12 41.79 -15.88
C ARG A 237 4.19 40.86 -16.45
N ALA A 238 3.79 39.70 -17.02
CA ALA A 238 4.73 38.74 -17.63
C ALA A 238 5.48 39.39 -18.82
N PHE A 239 4.74 40.09 -19.69
CA PHE A 239 5.34 40.85 -20.76
C PHE A 239 6.36 41.87 -20.23
N ASN A 240 6.01 42.71 -19.26
CA ASN A 240 6.88 43.76 -18.76
C ASN A 240 8.15 43.20 -18.10
N LEU A 241 8.05 42.07 -17.39
CA LEU A 241 9.23 41.40 -16.80
C LEU A 241 10.19 40.90 -17.88
N ALA A 242 9.66 40.27 -18.92
CA ALA A 242 10.47 39.78 -20.03
C ALA A 242 10.98 40.90 -20.93
N ASP A 243 10.22 41.99 -21.10
CA ASP A 243 10.61 43.15 -21.90
C ASP A 243 11.76 43.96 -21.26
N GLN A 244 11.88 43.91 -19.93
CA GLN A 244 12.97 44.53 -19.17
C GLN A 244 14.19 43.62 -19.01
N ALA A 245 14.18 42.43 -19.58
CA ALA A 245 15.25 41.47 -19.43
C ALA A 245 16.55 41.94 -20.12
N SER A 246 17.68 41.69 -19.48
CA SER A 246 19.00 42.17 -19.92
C SER A 246 19.58 41.36 -21.10
N GLY A 247 18.93 40.33 -21.59
CA GLY A 247 19.45 39.50 -22.67
C GLY A 247 18.56 38.28 -23.01
N PRO A 248 18.89 37.57 -24.08
CA PRO A 248 18.17 36.38 -24.49
C PRO A 248 18.25 35.27 -23.45
N GLY A 249 17.29 34.38 -23.44
CA GLY A 249 17.27 33.21 -22.60
C GLY A 249 16.71 33.41 -21.18
N SER A 250 16.30 34.62 -20.82
CA SER A 250 15.57 34.85 -19.57
C SER A 250 14.14 34.37 -19.71
N VAL A 251 13.62 33.74 -18.63
CA VAL A 251 12.24 33.25 -18.55
C VAL A 251 11.62 33.79 -17.27
N HIS A 252 10.43 34.34 -17.41
CA HIS A 252 9.68 34.96 -16.31
C HIS A 252 8.31 34.30 -16.20
N PHE A 253 8.04 33.72 -15.04
CA PHE A 253 6.72 33.22 -14.70
C PHE A 253 5.94 34.24 -13.89
N VAL A 254 4.66 34.34 -14.15
CA VAL A 254 3.72 35.15 -13.38
C VAL A 254 2.54 34.28 -12.98
N ASP A 255 2.30 34.24 -11.68
CA ASP A 255 1.31 33.41 -11.01
C ASP A 255 -0.11 33.63 -11.50
N PHE A 256 -0.98 32.69 -11.18
CA PHE A 256 -2.41 32.73 -11.49
C PHE A 256 -3.07 34.00 -10.97
N ALA A 257 -3.90 34.57 -11.81
CA ALA A 257 -4.83 35.61 -11.47
C ALA A 257 -6.10 35.45 -12.32
N PRO A 258 -7.25 35.99 -11.87
CA PRO A 258 -8.45 36.02 -12.69
C PRO A 258 -8.20 36.79 -13.98
N TYR A 259 -8.33 36.15 -15.13
CA TYR A 259 -8.00 36.72 -16.43
C TYR A 259 -9.26 37.07 -17.22
N LEU A 260 -9.53 38.38 -17.36
CA LEU A 260 -10.78 38.86 -17.98
C LEU A 260 -10.99 38.35 -19.41
N PRO A 261 -9.97 38.30 -20.31
CA PRO A 261 -10.16 37.76 -21.65
C PRO A 261 -10.65 36.32 -21.68
N SER A 262 -10.19 35.51 -20.76
CA SER A 262 -10.64 34.11 -20.57
C SER A 262 -11.81 34.03 -19.56
N TYR A 263 -12.72 34.98 -19.57
CA TYR A 263 -13.92 35.05 -18.71
C TYR A 263 -13.63 34.96 -17.19
N ARG A 264 -12.55 35.57 -16.73
CA ARG A 264 -12.04 35.53 -15.35
C ARG A 264 -11.57 34.14 -14.88
N ALA A 265 -11.40 33.18 -15.78
CA ALA A 265 -10.76 31.92 -15.44
C ALA A 265 -9.34 32.15 -14.90
N PRO A 266 -8.85 31.31 -13.98
CA PRO A 266 -7.49 31.37 -13.52
C PRO A 266 -6.50 31.20 -14.68
N ALA A 267 -5.60 32.14 -14.86
CA ALA A 267 -4.55 32.09 -15.87
C ALA A 267 -3.19 32.46 -15.29
N ALA A 268 -2.16 31.69 -15.61
CA ALA A 268 -0.78 32.00 -15.32
C ALA A 268 0.00 32.12 -16.63
N PHE A 269 1.03 32.94 -16.64
CA PHE A 269 1.79 33.22 -17.83
C PHE A 269 3.28 33.00 -17.61
N ILE A 270 3.94 32.49 -18.67
CA ILE A 270 5.38 32.38 -18.73
C ILE A 270 5.85 33.14 -19.96
N ALA A 271 6.85 33.97 -19.81
CA ALA A 271 7.31 34.88 -20.85
C ALA A 271 8.83 34.80 -21.07
N SER A 272 9.25 34.91 -22.33
CA SER A 272 10.66 34.98 -22.71
C SER A 272 10.86 36.06 -23.79
N PRO A 273 11.90 36.90 -23.70
CA PRO A 273 12.16 37.90 -24.69
C PRO A 273 12.66 37.31 -26.00
N ILE A 274 12.28 37.94 -27.11
CA ILE A 274 12.72 37.58 -28.47
C ILE A 274 13.76 38.58 -28.91
N PHE A 275 14.99 38.11 -29.15
CA PHE A 275 16.10 38.93 -29.59
C PHE A 275 16.49 38.62 -31.04
N HIS A 276 16.94 39.64 -31.75
CA HIS A 276 17.58 39.51 -33.05
C HIS A 276 18.77 40.42 -33.16
N ASN A 277 19.95 39.88 -33.47
CA ASN A 277 21.19 40.63 -33.58
C ASN A 277 21.52 41.54 -32.38
N GLY A 278 21.15 41.12 -31.18
CA GLY A 278 21.35 41.88 -29.94
C GLY A 278 20.31 42.92 -29.62
N GLU A 279 19.31 43.11 -30.47
CA GLU A 279 18.15 44.01 -30.23
C GLU A 279 16.94 43.16 -29.83
N GLN A 280 16.24 43.60 -28.81
CA GLN A 280 14.97 43.00 -28.38
C GLN A 280 13.85 43.46 -29.30
N LEU A 281 13.17 42.52 -29.91
CA LEU A 281 12.05 42.81 -30.83
C LEU A 281 10.70 42.71 -30.16
N GLY A 282 10.58 41.81 -29.23
CA GLY A 282 9.31 41.54 -28.53
C GLY A 282 9.46 40.44 -27.50
N VAL A 283 8.31 39.91 -27.10
CA VAL A 283 8.21 38.89 -26.07
C VAL A 283 7.27 37.77 -26.55
N LEU A 284 7.70 36.55 -26.38
CA LEU A 284 6.86 35.36 -26.48
C LEU A 284 6.26 35.07 -25.12
N VAL A 285 4.96 34.85 -25.06
CA VAL A 285 4.28 34.43 -23.83
C VAL A 285 3.46 33.21 -24.08
N PHE A 286 3.53 32.23 -23.15
CA PHE A 286 2.61 31.12 -23.10
C PHE A 286 1.65 31.29 -21.91
N GLN A 287 0.40 30.97 -22.11
CA GLN A 287 -0.55 30.77 -21.03
C GLN A 287 -0.47 29.32 -20.57
N VAL A 288 -0.16 29.14 -19.29
CA VAL A 288 0.09 27.82 -18.70
C VAL A 288 -1.24 27.08 -18.54
N PRO A 289 -1.33 25.80 -18.99
CA PRO A 289 -2.55 25.01 -18.84
C PRO A 289 -2.75 24.58 -17.40
N VAL A 290 -3.91 24.89 -16.86
CA VAL A 290 -4.35 24.48 -15.49
C VAL A 290 -4.51 22.97 -15.41
N ASP A 291 -5.10 22.37 -16.45
CA ASP A 291 -5.44 20.93 -16.47
C ASP A 291 -4.21 20.06 -16.28
N ARG A 292 -3.07 20.47 -16.84
CA ARG A 292 -1.83 19.72 -16.67
C ARG A 292 -1.27 19.76 -15.25
N ILE A 293 -1.44 20.88 -14.56
CA ILE A 293 -1.09 20.99 -13.14
C ILE A 293 -2.03 20.11 -12.31
N ASN A 294 -3.32 20.13 -12.60
CA ASN A 294 -4.31 19.27 -11.97
C ASN A 294 -4.02 17.80 -12.22
N ASP A 295 -3.69 17.40 -13.44
CA ASP A 295 -3.29 16.03 -13.77
C ASP A 295 -2.11 15.54 -12.95
N ILE A 296 -1.08 16.40 -12.81
CA ILE A 296 0.07 16.07 -11.98
C ILE A 296 -0.37 15.92 -10.51
N MET A 297 -1.11 16.87 -9.96
CA MET A 297 -1.51 16.86 -8.56
C MET A 297 -2.44 15.71 -8.24
N THR A 298 -3.40 15.42 -9.10
CA THR A 298 -4.39 14.36 -8.93
C THR A 298 -3.92 12.99 -9.42
N SER A 299 -2.73 12.90 -10.05
CA SER A 299 -2.29 11.68 -10.74
C SER A 299 -3.33 11.21 -11.78
N SER A 300 -3.93 12.15 -12.50
CA SER A 300 -5.03 11.91 -13.46
C SER A 300 -6.23 11.16 -12.84
N GLY A 301 -6.56 11.45 -11.58
CA GLY A 301 -7.66 10.84 -10.84
C GLY A 301 -7.35 9.46 -10.21
N GLN A 302 -6.10 9.01 -10.26
CA GLN A 302 -5.69 7.70 -9.74
C GLN A 302 -5.12 7.76 -8.31
N TRP A 303 -5.80 8.48 -7.40
CA TRP A 303 -5.31 8.73 -6.03
C TRP A 303 -4.98 7.47 -5.25
N SER A 304 -5.89 6.47 -5.29
CA SER A 304 -5.72 5.23 -4.52
C SER A 304 -4.52 4.40 -4.99
N GLU A 305 -4.26 4.36 -6.30
CA GLU A 305 -3.11 3.63 -6.88
C GLU A 305 -1.78 4.30 -6.52
N HIS A 306 -1.80 5.62 -6.32
CA HIS A 306 -0.63 6.41 -5.93
C HIS A 306 -0.46 6.56 -4.41
N GLY A 307 -1.24 5.79 -3.62
CA GLY A 307 -1.05 5.70 -2.17
C GLY A 307 -1.75 6.78 -1.36
N LEU A 308 -2.64 7.56 -1.97
CA LEU A 308 -3.44 8.58 -1.27
C LEU A 308 -4.73 8.02 -0.65
N GLY A 309 -5.06 6.74 -0.90
CA GLY A 309 -6.24 6.11 -0.31
C GLY A 309 -7.57 6.75 -0.75
N ALA A 310 -8.55 6.73 0.12
CA ALA A 310 -9.88 7.26 -0.15
C ALA A 310 -10.00 8.76 0.14
N SER A 311 -9.31 9.28 1.14
CA SER A 311 -9.39 10.68 1.58
C SER A 311 -8.15 11.51 1.30
N GLY A 312 -7.04 10.88 0.91
CA GLY A 312 -5.79 11.61 0.73
C GLY A 312 -5.80 12.46 -0.53
N GLU A 313 -5.27 13.66 -0.44
CA GLU A 313 -5.11 14.57 -1.57
C GLU A 313 -3.73 15.23 -1.60
N THR A 314 -3.37 15.79 -2.75
CA THR A 314 -2.25 16.70 -2.91
C THR A 314 -2.74 17.95 -3.61
N TYR A 315 -2.32 19.10 -3.13
CA TYR A 315 -2.70 20.38 -3.71
C TYR A 315 -1.58 21.43 -3.59
N LEU A 316 -1.68 22.44 -4.43
CA LEU A 316 -0.77 23.58 -4.48
C LEU A 316 -1.47 24.82 -3.93
N ILE A 317 -0.74 25.62 -3.19
CA ILE A 317 -1.19 26.93 -2.69
C ILE A 317 -0.19 28.02 -3.09
N GLY A 318 -0.70 29.20 -3.33
CA GLY A 318 0.08 30.40 -3.60
C GLY A 318 0.29 31.28 -2.36
N PRO A 319 1.07 32.37 -2.49
CA PRO A 319 1.41 33.27 -1.38
C PRO A 319 0.20 34.02 -0.81
N ASP A 320 -0.92 34.03 -1.50
CA ASP A 320 -2.21 34.58 -1.07
C ASP A 320 -3.10 33.55 -0.35
N PHE A 321 -2.54 32.39 -0.02
CA PHE A 321 -3.24 31.25 0.60
C PHE A 321 -4.38 30.67 -0.24
N THR A 322 -4.48 30.98 -1.53
CA THR A 322 -5.47 30.34 -2.39
C THR A 322 -4.88 29.18 -3.16
N MET A 323 -5.72 28.20 -3.50
CA MET A 323 -5.29 27.03 -4.26
C MET A 323 -4.73 27.40 -5.64
N ARG A 324 -3.77 26.59 -6.12
CA ARG A 324 -3.17 26.64 -7.46
C ARG A 324 -3.39 25.34 -8.25
N SER A 325 -4.04 24.38 -7.63
CA SER A 325 -4.59 23.18 -8.24
C SER A 325 -5.99 22.93 -7.67
N ASP A 326 -6.81 22.15 -8.36
CA ASP A 326 -8.14 21.83 -7.85
C ASP A 326 -8.09 20.84 -6.69
N SER A 327 -9.00 21.03 -5.72
CA SER A 327 -9.22 20.06 -4.65
C SER A 327 -9.74 18.76 -5.21
N ARG A 328 -9.21 17.64 -4.71
CA ARG A 328 -9.75 16.30 -5.00
C ARG A 328 -11.23 16.21 -4.72
N PHE A 329 -11.66 16.69 -3.56
CA PHE A 329 -13.06 16.59 -3.13
C PHE A 329 -14.00 17.39 -4.02
N PHE A 330 -13.54 18.53 -4.53
CA PHE A 330 -14.28 19.30 -5.51
C PHE A 330 -14.40 18.56 -6.86
N ILE A 331 -13.35 17.88 -7.29
CA ILE A 331 -13.32 17.10 -8.53
C ILE A 331 -14.21 15.85 -8.43
N GLU A 332 -14.12 15.11 -7.30
CA GLU A 332 -14.87 13.85 -7.13
C GLU A 332 -16.36 14.06 -6.92
N ASP A 333 -16.73 15.02 -6.07
CA ASP A 333 -18.14 15.34 -5.74
C ASP A 333 -18.29 16.81 -5.35
N SER A 334 -18.44 17.67 -6.35
CA SER A 334 -18.55 19.11 -6.14
C SER A 334 -19.77 19.51 -5.30
N GLU A 335 -20.90 18.78 -5.40
CA GLU A 335 -22.14 19.09 -4.66
C GLU A 335 -21.95 18.81 -3.17
N SER A 336 -21.38 17.65 -2.82
CA SER A 336 -21.05 17.29 -1.44
C SER A 336 -20.02 18.25 -0.86
N TYR A 337 -18.99 18.59 -1.63
CA TYR A 337 -17.95 19.53 -1.21
C TYR A 337 -18.50 20.91 -0.89
N LEU A 338 -19.35 21.50 -1.76
CA LEU A 338 -19.98 22.79 -1.54
C LEU A 338 -20.93 22.76 -0.33
N THR A 339 -21.56 21.62 -0.06
CA THR A 339 -22.39 21.44 1.14
C THR A 339 -21.54 21.45 2.41
N THR A 340 -20.40 20.75 2.41
CA THR A 340 -19.43 20.76 3.52
C THR A 340 -18.94 22.17 3.81
N LEU A 341 -18.59 22.95 2.78
CA LEU A 341 -18.16 24.34 2.97
C LEU A 341 -19.27 25.23 3.57
N LYS A 342 -20.54 24.98 3.22
CA LYS A 342 -21.68 25.70 3.83
C LYS A 342 -21.84 25.37 5.31
N ASP A 343 -21.67 24.11 5.66
CA ASP A 343 -21.79 23.65 7.05
C ASP A 343 -20.64 24.23 7.93
N LEU A 344 -19.53 24.62 7.30
CA LEU A 344 -18.38 25.28 7.93
C LEU A 344 -18.47 26.81 7.93
N ASP A 345 -19.64 27.39 7.66
CA ASP A 345 -19.83 28.84 7.56
C ASP A 345 -18.85 29.55 6.58
N TYR A 346 -18.39 28.80 5.53
CA TYR A 346 -17.55 29.42 4.49
C TYR A 346 -18.36 30.52 3.75
N PRO A 347 -17.71 31.64 3.39
CA PRO A 347 -18.45 32.78 2.84
C PRO A 347 -19.28 32.42 1.62
N ASP A 348 -20.58 32.70 1.64
CA ASP A 348 -21.54 32.41 0.54
C ASP A 348 -21.06 32.93 -0.80
N GLU A 349 -20.39 34.09 -0.83
CA GLU A 349 -19.81 34.67 -2.02
C GLU A 349 -18.73 33.78 -2.64
N ARG A 350 -17.86 33.18 -1.80
CA ARG A 350 -16.83 32.24 -2.25
C ARG A 350 -17.42 30.92 -2.73
N ILE A 351 -18.43 30.42 -2.04
CA ILE A 351 -19.16 29.21 -2.47
C ILE A 351 -19.80 29.44 -3.84
N ALA A 352 -20.45 30.61 -4.03
CA ALA A 352 -20.99 30.98 -5.33
C ALA A 352 -19.91 31.09 -6.42
N GLN A 353 -18.73 31.60 -6.09
CA GLN A 353 -17.59 31.64 -7.02
C GLN A 353 -17.07 30.24 -7.38
N LEU A 354 -16.89 29.34 -6.40
CA LEU A 354 -16.55 27.94 -6.65
C LEU A 354 -17.52 27.26 -7.61
N GLN A 355 -18.82 27.41 -7.33
CA GLN A 355 -19.88 26.83 -8.16
C GLN A 355 -19.90 27.41 -9.56
N GLN A 356 -19.64 28.71 -9.67
CA GLN A 356 -19.73 29.49 -10.91
C GLN A 356 -18.53 29.26 -11.82
N TYR A 357 -17.30 29.25 -11.25
CA TYR A 357 -16.07 29.04 -12.02
C TYR A 357 -15.77 27.56 -12.26
N GLY A 358 -16.37 26.64 -11.49
CA GLY A 358 -16.13 25.22 -11.62
C GLY A 358 -14.69 24.80 -11.24
N THR A 359 -14.01 25.62 -10.43
CA THR A 359 -12.64 25.36 -9.98
C THR A 359 -12.41 25.93 -8.58
N SER A 360 -11.60 25.25 -7.79
CA SER A 360 -11.13 25.74 -6.49
C SER A 360 -9.93 26.68 -6.59
N ILE A 361 -9.30 26.76 -7.76
CA ILE A 361 -8.11 27.61 -8.00
C ILE A 361 -8.49 29.08 -7.83
N LEU A 362 -7.72 29.82 -7.04
CA LEU A 362 -7.92 31.23 -6.66
C LEU A 362 -9.21 31.51 -5.86
N THR A 363 -10.09 30.50 -5.70
CA THR A 363 -11.38 30.65 -5.01
C THR A 363 -11.38 30.03 -3.61
N GLN A 364 -10.75 28.87 -3.45
CA GLN A 364 -10.61 28.21 -2.15
C GLN A 364 -9.39 28.76 -1.41
N THR A 365 -9.63 29.27 -0.18
CA THR A 365 -8.55 29.74 0.72
C THR A 365 -8.16 28.62 1.69
N ILE A 366 -6.86 28.43 1.88
CA ILE A 366 -6.27 27.43 2.77
C ILE A 366 -5.49 28.13 3.88
N SER A 367 -6.11 28.30 5.02
CA SER A 367 -5.49 28.97 6.17
C SER A 367 -5.18 27.96 7.27
N THR A 368 -4.34 26.97 6.94
CA THR A 368 -3.90 25.93 7.88
C THR A 368 -2.46 26.17 8.33
N ASP A 369 -2.07 25.65 9.50
CA ASP A 369 -0.71 25.76 10.01
C ASP A 369 0.33 25.21 8.99
N ALA A 370 0.01 24.10 8.33
CA ALA A 370 0.85 23.53 7.28
C ALA A 370 1.05 24.50 6.11
N ALA A 371 -0.01 25.21 5.70
CA ALA A 371 0.05 26.19 4.64
C ALA A 371 0.97 27.38 5.01
N GLU A 372 0.83 27.90 6.22
CA GLU A 372 1.65 29.01 6.72
C GLU A 372 3.13 28.62 6.81
N LEU A 373 3.43 27.45 7.39
CA LEU A 373 4.79 26.95 7.52
C LEU A 373 5.44 26.67 6.18
N ALA A 374 4.70 26.06 5.26
CA ALA A 374 5.20 25.75 3.92
C ALA A 374 5.51 27.01 3.10
N LEU A 375 4.61 28.00 3.13
CA LEU A 375 4.82 29.31 2.48
C LEU A 375 5.94 30.13 3.14
N ALA A 376 6.20 29.89 4.45
CA ALA A 376 7.38 30.42 5.13
C ALA A 376 8.70 29.71 4.76
N GLY A 377 8.66 28.75 3.82
CA GLY A 377 9.83 28.00 3.36
C GLY A 377 10.20 26.79 4.22
N GLN A 378 9.35 26.39 5.14
CA GLN A 378 9.60 25.22 5.99
C GLN A 378 9.05 23.94 5.36
N ARG A 379 9.69 22.81 5.67
CA ARG A 379 9.23 21.46 5.32
C ARG A 379 8.94 20.71 6.61
N GLY A 380 7.86 19.98 6.65
CA GLY A 380 7.49 19.22 7.85
C GLY A 380 6.37 18.24 7.62
N THR A 381 6.05 17.56 8.72
CA THR A 381 4.90 16.66 8.84
C THR A 381 4.22 16.93 10.17
N GLU A 382 2.91 17.05 10.17
CA GLU A 382 2.14 17.39 11.36
C GLU A 382 0.71 16.83 11.25
N ILE A 383 0.06 16.63 12.39
CA ILE A 383 -1.38 16.36 12.43
C ILE A 383 -2.07 17.68 12.69
N ILE A 384 -2.89 18.11 11.75
CA ILE A 384 -3.57 19.42 11.77
C ILE A 384 -5.03 19.27 11.38
N GLU A 385 -5.82 20.28 11.63
CA GLU A 385 -7.13 20.46 11.01
C GLU A 385 -6.94 21.06 9.62
N ASP A 386 -7.51 20.43 8.59
CA ASP A 386 -7.45 20.91 7.22
C ASP A 386 -8.53 22.00 6.96
N TYR A 387 -8.59 22.43 5.70
CA TYR A 387 -9.58 23.45 5.27
C TYR A 387 -11.03 22.94 5.26
N ARG A 388 -11.27 21.65 5.55
CA ARG A 388 -12.59 21.02 5.75
C ARG A 388 -12.93 20.81 7.23
N ASP A 389 -12.11 21.33 8.17
CA ASP A 389 -12.22 21.12 9.62
C ASP A 389 -12.11 19.62 9.99
N VAL A 390 -11.24 18.89 9.28
CA VAL A 390 -10.97 17.47 9.50
C VAL A 390 -9.53 17.30 9.96
N ASP A 391 -9.33 16.47 11.01
CA ASP A 391 -7.99 16.08 11.42
C ASP A 391 -7.30 15.27 10.30
N VAL A 392 -6.18 15.77 9.80
CA VAL A 392 -5.38 15.12 8.76
C VAL A 392 -3.93 14.93 9.18
N LEU A 393 -3.29 13.91 8.67
CA LEU A 393 -1.84 13.82 8.64
C LEU A 393 -1.39 14.58 7.41
N SER A 394 -0.62 15.65 7.62
CA SER A 394 -0.12 16.54 6.55
C SER A 394 1.38 16.44 6.41
N SER A 395 1.85 16.39 5.16
CA SER A 395 3.25 16.61 4.78
C SER A 395 3.32 17.79 3.84
N TYR A 396 4.09 18.79 4.19
CA TYR A 396 4.10 20.07 3.51
C TYR A 396 5.51 20.56 3.22
N GLY A 397 5.63 21.41 2.22
CA GLY A 397 6.89 22.07 1.90
C GLY A 397 6.78 23.09 0.79
N PRO A 398 7.75 24.00 0.70
CA PRO A 398 7.82 24.99 -0.35
C PRO A 398 8.08 24.34 -1.71
N LEU A 399 7.56 25.00 -2.74
CA LEU A 399 7.86 24.74 -4.14
C LEU A 399 8.63 25.95 -4.67
N ASP A 400 9.89 25.78 -4.94
CA ASP A 400 10.77 26.85 -5.44
C ASP A 400 10.64 26.94 -6.97
N PHE A 401 9.81 27.86 -7.41
CA PHE A 401 9.59 28.08 -8.82
C PHE A 401 9.40 29.56 -9.16
N GLY A 402 10.30 30.12 -9.96
CA GLY A 402 10.25 31.50 -10.39
C GLY A 402 10.45 32.53 -9.26
N SER A 403 9.68 33.61 -9.30
CA SER A 403 9.71 34.69 -8.28
C SER A 403 8.64 34.49 -7.21
N ASP A 404 7.66 33.63 -7.45
CA ASP A 404 6.51 33.44 -6.59
C ASP A 404 6.66 32.11 -5.82
N GLN A 405 6.52 32.18 -4.50
CA GLN A 405 6.71 31.06 -3.59
C GLN A 405 5.39 30.30 -3.47
N TRP A 406 5.32 29.10 -4.02
CA TRP A 406 4.20 28.21 -3.81
C TRP A 406 4.52 27.18 -2.72
N ALA A 407 3.51 26.53 -2.21
CA ALA A 407 3.67 25.39 -1.34
C ALA A 407 2.89 24.18 -1.88
N LEU A 408 3.43 22.99 -1.64
CA LEU A 408 2.79 21.72 -1.94
C LEU A 408 2.49 21.01 -0.63
N ILE A 409 1.25 20.63 -0.48
CA ILE A 409 0.73 19.93 0.68
C ILE A 409 0.17 18.57 0.23
N ALA A 410 0.47 17.52 0.98
CA ALA A 410 -0.04 16.18 0.82
C ALA A 410 -0.67 15.73 2.13
N GLU A 411 -1.94 15.37 2.12
CA GLU A 411 -2.73 15.08 3.30
C GLU A 411 -3.52 13.79 3.17
N ILE A 412 -3.86 13.21 4.31
CA ILE A 412 -4.82 12.09 4.41
C ILE A 412 -5.56 12.21 5.73
N ASP A 413 -6.85 11.91 5.74
CA ASP A 413 -7.67 11.98 6.95
C ASP A 413 -7.11 11.05 8.04
N ALA A 414 -7.02 11.57 9.26
CA ALA A 414 -6.52 10.81 10.41
C ALA A 414 -7.41 9.58 10.69
N GLU A 415 -8.71 9.68 10.43
CA GLU A 415 -9.63 8.55 10.56
C GLU A 415 -9.26 7.41 9.59
N GLU A 416 -8.98 7.71 8.34
CA GLU A 416 -8.52 6.70 7.36
C GLU A 416 -7.14 6.16 7.74
N ALA A 417 -6.20 7.06 8.04
CA ALA A 417 -4.83 6.68 8.38
C ALA A 417 -4.78 5.74 9.60
N PHE A 418 -5.63 5.97 10.59
CA PHE A 418 -5.70 5.15 11.82
C PHE A 418 -6.80 4.07 11.80
N ALA A 419 -7.56 3.90 10.73
CA ALA A 419 -8.58 2.86 10.61
C ALA A 419 -8.08 1.43 10.94
N PRO A 420 -6.84 1.02 10.53
CA PRO A 420 -6.29 -0.28 10.94
C PRO A 420 -6.10 -0.41 12.47
N VAL A 421 -5.75 0.69 13.16
CA VAL A 421 -5.62 0.69 14.63
C VAL A 421 -6.97 0.57 15.30
N ALA A 422 -8.00 1.23 14.79
CA ALA A 422 -9.37 1.11 15.29
C ALA A 422 -9.91 -0.32 15.14
N SER A 423 -9.60 -0.98 14.03
CA SER A 423 -9.96 -2.39 13.81
C SER A 423 -9.22 -3.33 14.76
N LEU A 424 -7.93 -3.08 15.00
CA LEU A 424 -7.13 -3.80 15.97
C LEU A 424 -7.68 -3.62 17.39
N GLN A 425 -8.03 -2.40 17.78
CA GLN A 425 -8.63 -2.09 19.09
C GLN A 425 -9.95 -2.86 19.28
N ARG A 426 -10.81 -2.88 18.28
CA ARG A 426 -12.07 -3.64 18.29
C ARG A 426 -11.80 -5.14 18.49
N THR A 427 -10.82 -5.67 17.77
CA THR A 427 -10.40 -7.08 17.86
C THR A 427 -9.86 -7.41 19.26
N ILE A 428 -8.96 -6.59 19.79
CA ILE A 428 -8.40 -6.76 21.15
C ILE A 428 -9.51 -6.70 22.19
N THR A 429 -10.45 -5.77 22.06
CA THR A 429 -11.59 -5.65 22.96
C THR A 429 -12.45 -6.91 22.95
N LEU A 430 -12.80 -7.45 21.79
CA LEU A 430 -13.55 -8.68 21.64
C LEU A 430 -12.83 -9.88 22.26
N TRP A 431 -11.53 -10.03 22.01
CA TRP A 431 -10.74 -11.08 22.63
C TRP A 431 -10.66 -10.92 24.15
N THR A 432 -10.46 -9.70 24.65
CA THR A 432 -10.42 -9.42 26.10
C THR A 432 -11.74 -9.79 26.77
N LEU A 433 -12.87 -9.42 26.18
CA LEU A 433 -14.20 -9.79 26.66
C LEU A 433 -14.41 -11.31 26.62
N SER A 434 -13.96 -11.97 25.56
CA SER A 434 -14.04 -13.42 25.40
C SER A 434 -13.22 -14.16 26.47
N ILE A 435 -11.98 -13.70 26.70
CA ILE A 435 -11.10 -14.23 27.75
C ILE A 435 -11.74 -14.00 29.13
N ALA A 436 -12.26 -12.81 29.40
CA ALA A 436 -12.93 -12.50 30.66
C ALA A 436 -14.14 -13.42 30.88
N ALA A 437 -14.99 -13.61 29.87
CA ALA A 437 -16.14 -14.52 29.93
C ALA A 437 -15.69 -15.96 30.18
N PHE A 438 -14.63 -16.39 29.48
CA PHE A 438 -14.06 -17.73 29.69
C PHE A 438 -13.51 -17.93 31.09
N VAL A 439 -12.76 -16.96 31.64
CA VAL A 439 -12.22 -17.02 33.01
C VAL A 439 -13.34 -17.05 34.05
N VAL A 440 -14.41 -16.25 33.83
CA VAL A 440 -15.61 -16.29 34.71
C VAL A 440 -16.28 -17.66 34.63
N ALA A 441 -16.51 -18.17 33.43
CA ALA A 441 -17.11 -19.49 33.23
C ALA A 441 -16.27 -20.61 33.87
N LEU A 442 -14.95 -20.55 33.66
CA LEU A 442 -14.00 -21.48 34.28
C LEU A 442 -14.00 -21.33 35.81
N GLY A 443 -14.02 -20.13 36.33
CA GLY A 443 -14.11 -19.89 37.77
C GLY A 443 -15.39 -20.44 38.37
N LEU A 444 -16.54 -20.25 37.74
CA LEU A 444 -17.82 -20.82 38.15
C LEU A 444 -17.81 -22.34 38.05
N TRP A 445 -17.17 -22.90 37.02
CA TRP A 445 -17.01 -24.33 36.85
C TRP A 445 -16.14 -24.91 37.97
N ILE A 446 -15.00 -24.27 38.29
CA ILE A 446 -14.12 -24.71 39.40
C ILE A 446 -14.85 -24.62 40.73
N VAL A 447 -15.59 -23.52 41.01
CA VAL A 447 -16.36 -23.38 42.23
C VAL A 447 -17.37 -24.51 42.38
N ARG A 448 -18.10 -24.87 41.30
CA ARG A 448 -19.08 -25.96 41.31
C ARG A 448 -18.44 -27.33 41.42
N ARG A 449 -17.33 -27.55 40.70
CA ARG A 449 -16.66 -28.86 40.61
C ARG A 449 -15.74 -29.15 41.81
N VAL A 450 -15.06 -28.13 42.33
CA VAL A 450 -14.04 -28.31 43.39
C VAL A 450 -14.53 -27.81 44.77
N THR A 451 -15.06 -26.60 44.82
CA THR A 451 -15.30 -25.95 46.13
C THR A 451 -16.55 -26.47 46.83
N GLN A 452 -17.65 -26.70 46.11
CA GLN A 452 -18.87 -27.18 46.71
C GLN A 452 -18.74 -28.61 47.30
N PRO A 453 -18.14 -29.57 46.61
CA PRO A 453 -17.90 -30.89 47.16
C PRO A 453 -17.00 -30.88 48.39
N VAL A 454 -15.92 -30.06 48.40
CA VAL A 454 -15.01 -29.94 49.55
C VAL A 454 -15.74 -29.36 50.79
N ILE A 455 -16.65 -28.41 50.63
CA ILE A 455 -17.47 -27.91 51.72
C ILE A 455 -18.39 -28.98 52.26
N ALA A 456 -19.04 -29.72 51.36
CA ALA A 456 -19.94 -30.81 51.76
C ALA A 456 -19.16 -31.92 52.51
N LEU A 457 -17.95 -32.27 52.02
CA LEU A 457 -17.07 -33.20 52.74
C LEU A 457 -16.65 -32.68 54.11
N THR A 458 -16.35 -31.40 54.24
CA THR A 458 -15.94 -30.79 55.52
C THR A 458 -17.10 -30.84 56.55
N GLU A 459 -18.31 -30.58 56.10
CA GLU A 459 -19.52 -30.67 56.99
C GLU A 459 -19.84 -32.12 57.35
N ALA A 460 -19.76 -33.04 56.41
CA ALA A 460 -19.94 -34.47 56.67
C ALA A 460 -18.86 -35.02 57.63
N ALA A 461 -17.56 -34.62 57.42
CA ALA A 461 -16.45 -34.98 58.31
C ALA A 461 -16.66 -34.50 59.74
N LYS A 462 -17.22 -33.28 59.91
CA LYS A 462 -17.61 -32.76 61.25
C LYS A 462 -18.71 -33.58 61.89
N GLN A 463 -19.69 -34.04 61.09
CA GLN A 463 -20.77 -34.89 61.57
C GLN A 463 -20.27 -36.28 61.98
N VAL A 464 -19.39 -36.89 61.20
CA VAL A 464 -18.71 -38.15 61.56
C VAL A 464 -17.92 -37.98 62.86
N GLY A 465 -17.13 -36.91 62.99
CA GLY A 465 -16.35 -36.61 64.21
C GLY A 465 -17.19 -36.34 65.44
N SER A 466 -18.47 -35.99 65.28
CA SER A 466 -19.44 -35.82 66.38
C SER A 466 -20.29 -37.07 66.66
N GLY A 467 -20.00 -38.19 65.99
CA GLY A 467 -20.73 -39.45 66.25
C GLY A 467 -22.12 -39.54 65.59
N GLY A 468 -22.44 -38.63 64.66
CA GLY A 468 -23.69 -38.65 63.93
C GLY A 468 -23.67 -39.61 62.73
N GLU A 469 -24.82 -40.21 62.42
CA GLU A 469 -25.00 -41.08 61.22
C GLU A 469 -24.98 -40.20 59.98
N VAL A 470 -23.96 -40.36 59.15
CA VAL A 470 -23.78 -39.59 57.90
C VAL A 470 -24.20 -40.45 56.72
N LYS A 471 -25.15 -39.96 55.92
CA LYS A 471 -25.48 -40.60 54.64
C LYS A 471 -24.30 -40.45 53.68
N PRO A 472 -23.98 -41.44 52.88
CA PRO A 472 -22.94 -41.38 51.86
C PRO A 472 -23.17 -40.15 50.98
N LEU A 473 -22.11 -39.35 50.80
CA LEU A 473 -22.14 -38.17 49.91
C LEU A 473 -22.21 -38.66 48.44
N GLU A 474 -23.04 -37.99 47.66
CA GLU A 474 -23.15 -38.27 46.23
C GLU A 474 -21.84 -37.94 45.52
N GLN A 475 -21.23 -38.89 44.86
CA GLN A 475 -20.02 -38.69 44.07
C GLN A 475 -20.36 -37.98 42.76
N ARG A 476 -20.12 -36.67 42.69
CA ARG A 476 -20.44 -35.80 41.55
C ARG A 476 -19.26 -35.58 40.60
N SER A 477 -18.09 -36.09 40.90
CA SER A 477 -16.88 -35.95 40.09
C SER A 477 -16.08 -37.23 40.08
N SER A 478 -15.29 -37.42 39.02
CA SER A 478 -14.35 -38.54 38.88
C SER A 478 -12.89 -38.14 39.07
N ASP A 479 -12.64 -36.90 39.53
CA ASP A 479 -11.33 -36.36 39.88
C ASP A 479 -10.96 -36.59 41.36
N GLU A 480 -9.87 -35.99 41.82
CA GLU A 480 -9.36 -36.14 43.19
C GLU A 480 -10.41 -35.74 44.25
N ILE A 481 -11.36 -34.88 43.91
CA ILE A 481 -12.47 -34.49 44.80
C ILE A 481 -13.52 -35.59 44.85
N GLY A 482 -13.83 -36.21 43.71
CA GLY A 482 -14.68 -37.38 43.63
C GLY A 482 -14.04 -38.55 44.35
N GLU A 483 -12.73 -38.70 44.18
CA GLU A 483 -11.93 -39.70 44.90
C GLU A 483 -11.95 -39.44 46.41
N LEU A 484 -11.76 -38.19 46.84
CA LEU A 484 -11.84 -37.80 48.25
C LEU A 484 -13.25 -38.07 48.81
N THR A 485 -14.30 -37.82 48.03
CA THR A 485 -15.69 -38.14 48.41
C THR A 485 -15.89 -39.62 48.52
N SER A 486 -15.34 -40.38 47.55
CA SER A 486 -15.38 -41.84 47.56
C SER A 486 -14.57 -42.40 48.74
N GLN A 487 -13.37 -41.91 48.99
CA GLN A 487 -12.51 -42.28 50.11
C GLN A 487 -13.17 -41.96 51.46
N PHE A 488 -13.82 -40.79 51.54
CA PHE A 488 -14.58 -40.43 52.73
C PHE A 488 -15.77 -41.36 52.91
N ASN A 489 -16.54 -41.66 51.89
CA ASN A 489 -17.61 -42.64 51.91
C ASN A 489 -17.12 -44.04 52.26
N GLN A 490 -15.97 -44.41 51.71
CA GLN A 490 -15.31 -45.68 51.96
C GLN A 490 -14.69 -45.73 53.39
N MET A 491 -14.15 -44.64 53.87
CA MET A 491 -13.73 -44.50 55.27
C MET A 491 -14.93 -44.62 56.21
N VAL A 492 -16.07 -43.97 55.89
CA VAL A 492 -17.34 -44.18 56.61
C VAL A 492 -17.84 -45.62 56.49
N HIS A 493 -17.65 -46.21 55.32
CA HIS A 493 -18.00 -47.61 55.08
C HIS A 493 -16.97 -48.59 55.66
N ASN A 494 -15.63 -48.26 55.57
CA ASN A 494 -14.52 -49.05 56.09
C ASN A 494 -14.38 -48.96 57.64
N LEU A 495 -14.99 -48.01 58.27
CA LEU A 495 -15.29 -48.13 59.71
C LEU A 495 -16.25 -49.31 59.90
N HIS A 496 -16.86 -49.80 58.81
CA HIS A 496 -17.70 -50.95 58.80
C HIS A 496 -17.07 -52.19 58.15
N GLU A 497 -16.17 -52.08 57.26
CA GLU A 497 -15.49 -53.20 56.60
C GLU A 497 -14.02 -52.87 56.31
N GLN A 498 -13.13 -53.27 57.19
CA GLN A 498 -11.68 -53.33 56.95
C GLN A 498 -11.37 -54.61 56.14
N GLN A 499 -11.28 -54.48 54.91
CA GLN A 499 -10.55 -55.41 54.02
C GLN A 499 -11.16 -55.50 52.62
N ILE A 500 -10.63 -54.84 51.72
CA ILE A 500 -10.55 -55.21 50.28
C ILE A 500 -10.16 -53.93 49.53
N THR A 501 -8.96 -53.73 49.16
CA THR A 501 -8.62 -53.29 47.84
C THR A 501 -7.18 -52.77 47.69
N ILE A 502 -6.34 -53.48 47.02
CA ILE A 502 -5.00 -53.05 46.54
C ILE A 502 -4.81 -53.14 45.01
N ASP A 503 -5.78 -53.44 44.21
CA ASP A 503 -5.45 -53.84 42.83
C ASP A 503 -5.94 -52.96 41.68
N ARG A 504 -6.15 -51.66 41.85
CA ARG A 504 -6.68 -50.89 40.72
C ARG A 504 -5.86 -49.73 40.17
N GLN A 505 -4.68 -49.49 40.63
CA GLN A 505 -3.94 -48.26 40.24
C GLN A 505 -2.95 -48.38 39.09
N THR A 506 -2.84 -49.50 38.42
CA THR A 506 -1.72 -49.73 37.49
C THR A 506 -2.03 -49.49 36.00
N SER A 507 -3.29 -49.22 35.65
CA SER A 507 -3.70 -49.28 34.23
C SER A 507 -3.57 -47.93 33.45
N GLU A 508 -3.73 -46.79 34.09
CA GLU A 508 -3.83 -45.51 33.35
C GLU A 508 -2.50 -44.86 32.94
N ASN A 509 -1.45 -45.13 33.69
CA ASN A 509 -0.10 -44.60 33.36
C ASN A 509 0.55 -45.24 32.14
N TYR A 510 0.03 -46.41 31.76
CA TYR A 510 0.61 -47.20 30.66
C TYR A 510 0.25 -46.64 29.26
N GLN A 511 -0.94 -46.16 29.08
CA GLN A 511 -1.38 -45.62 27.75
C GLN A 511 -0.66 -44.35 27.35
N LEU A 512 -0.27 -43.49 28.30
CA LEU A 512 0.48 -42.25 28.00
C LEU A 512 1.92 -42.52 27.55
N LEU A 513 2.51 -43.63 27.96
CA LEU A 513 3.85 -44.03 27.51
C LEU A 513 3.85 -44.54 26.07
N LEU A 514 2.76 -45.09 25.58
CA LEU A 514 2.63 -45.63 24.22
C LEU A 514 2.54 -44.54 23.14
N ASN A 515 2.19 -43.31 23.49
CA ASN A 515 2.17 -42.17 22.54
C ASN A 515 3.55 -41.63 22.22
N VAL A 516 4.55 -42.00 23.00
CA VAL A 516 5.90 -41.44 22.87
C VAL A 516 6.96 -42.52 22.58
N LEU A 517 6.68 -43.74 22.94
CA LEU A 517 7.61 -44.86 22.84
C LEU A 517 6.94 -46.09 22.21
N PRO A 518 7.63 -46.87 21.38
CA PRO A 518 7.14 -48.17 20.93
C PRO A 518 6.79 -49.07 22.11
N GLU A 519 5.70 -49.86 21.97
CA GLU A 519 5.14 -50.68 23.05
C GLU A 519 6.13 -51.58 23.81
N PRO A 520 7.08 -52.27 23.15
CA PRO A 520 8.09 -53.07 23.87
C PRO A 520 8.98 -52.24 24.78
N ILE A 521 9.27 -51.01 24.37
CA ILE A 521 10.15 -50.10 25.11
C ILE A 521 9.40 -49.50 26.30
N ALA A 522 8.13 -49.13 26.12
CA ALA A 522 7.25 -48.65 27.18
C ALA A 522 7.07 -49.70 28.29
N ASN A 523 6.95 -50.98 27.93
CA ASN A 523 6.84 -52.12 28.89
C ASN A 523 8.10 -52.28 29.74
N ARG A 524 9.25 -52.17 29.13
CA ARG A 524 10.56 -52.28 29.86
C ARG A 524 10.77 -51.09 30.83
N LEU A 525 10.37 -49.90 30.41
CA LEU A 525 10.42 -48.71 31.26
C LEU A 525 9.50 -48.81 32.48
N LYS A 526 8.26 -49.33 32.27
CA LYS A 526 7.27 -49.60 33.34
C LYS A 526 7.82 -50.60 34.38
N ASN A 527 8.59 -51.59 33.93
CA ASN A 527 9.20 -52.61 34.79
C ASN A 527 10.48 -52.12 35.48
N GLY A 528 10.81 -50.80 35.37
CA GLY A 528 11.92 -50.16 36.07
C GLY A 528 13.27 -50.30 35.38
N GLU A 529 13.32 -50.69 34.10
CA GLU A 529 14.57 -50.76 33.37
C GLU A 529 15.06 -49.35 33.02
N ALA A 530 16.08 -48.88 33.72
CA ALA A 530 16.55 -47.50 33.67
C ALA A 530 17.43 -47.17 32.43
N LYS A 531 17.90 -48.15 31.70
CA LYS A 531 18.75 -47.97 30.50
C LYS A 531 18.33 -48.98 29.44
N ILE A 532 17.64 -48.50 28.42
CA ILE A 532 17.17 -49.30 27.29
C ILE A 532 18.04 -48.96 26.09
N ALA A 533 18.85 -49.92 25.65
CA ALA A 533 19.63 -49.82 24.44
C ALA A 533 19.78 -51.19 23.81
N ASP A 534 19.29 -51.37 22.62
CA ASP A 534 19.29 -52.63 21.90
C ASP A 534 20.05 -52.50 20.59
N ALA A 535 20.81 -53.52 20.25
CA ALA A 535 21.53 -53.62 18.99
C ALA A 535 20.69 -54.37 17.95
N PHE A 536 20.49 -53.71 16.82
CA PHE A 536 19.79 -54.31 15.67
C PHE A 536 20.81 -54.54 14.55
N PRO A 537 21.09 -55.81 14.21
CA PRO A 537 22.17 -56.12 13.24
C PRO A 537 21.80 -55.74 11.79
N SER A 538 20.52 -55.64 11.47
CA SER A 538 20.10 -55.31 10.12
C SER A 538 18.80 -54.51 10.16
N VAL A 539 18.88 -53.26 9.80
CA VAL A 539 17.78 -52.34 9.62
C VAL A 539 18.03 -51.49 8.35
N SER A 540 17.00 -50.88 7.83
CA SER A 540 17.15 -49.84 6.80
C SER A 540 16.71 -48.50 7.34
N VAL A 541 17.59 -47.49 7.16
CA VAL A 541 17.35 -46.13 7.58
C VAL A 541 17.17 -45.23 6.35
N LEU A 542 16.17 -44.39 6.42
CA LEU A 542 15.81 -43.41 5.40
C LEU A 542 15.98 -41.99 5.95
N PHE A 543 16.56 -41.09 5.11
CA PHE A 543 16.51 -39.65 5.26
C PHE A 543 15.87 -39.04 4.01
N ALA A 544 14.95 -38.12 4.19
CA ALA A 544 14.32 -37.38 3.10
C ALA A 544 14.29 -35.89 3.44
N ASP A 545 14.94 -35.07 2.65
CA ASP A 545 15.20 -33.65 2.93
C ASP A 545 14.71 -32.75 1.78
N ILE A 546 14.10 -31.62 2.14
CA ILE A 546 13.54 -30.68 1.15
C ILE A 546 14.66 -29.81 0.59
N VAL A 547 14.84 -29.83 -0.72
CA VAL A 547 15.89 -29.08 -1.41
C VAL A 547 15.61 -27.58 -1.37
N GLY A 548 16.58 -26.81 -0.85
CA GLY A 548 16.49 -25.35 -0.85
C GLY A 548 15.57 -24.76 0.22
N PHE A 549 15.14 -25.57 1.19
CA PHE A 549 14.27 -25.16 2.29
C PHE A 549 14.77 -23.92 3.02
N THR A 550 16.07 -23.83 3.31
CA THR A 550 16.67 -22.66 4.00
C THR A 550 16.48 -21.35 3.21
N ALA A 551 16.46 -21.39 1.88
CA ALA A 551 16.20 -20.22 1.06
C ALA A 551 14.69 -19.89 1.04
N MET A 552 13.85 -20.92 0.96
CA MET A 552 12.39 -20.79 0.98
C MET A 552 11.90 -20.28 2.34
N SER A 553 12.46 -20.76 3.44
CA SER A 553 12.08 -20.36 4.80
C SER A 553 12.36 -18.89 5.12
N ARG A 554 13.20 -18.23 4.33
CA ARG A 554 13.43 -16.78 4.43
C ARG A 554 12.39 -15.96 3.64
N ALA A 555 11.70 -16.57 2.68
CA ALA A 555 10.77 -15.90 1.77
C ALA A 555 9.29 -16.09 2.15
N VAL A 556 8.99 -17.04 3.04
CA VAL A 556 7.63 -17.45 3.39
C VAL A 556 7.40 -17.27 4.90
N PRO A 557 6.20 -16.82 5.34
CA PRO A 557 5.89 -16.67 6.76
C PRO A 557 6.05 -18.00 7.54
N PRO A 558 6.61 -17.98 8.77
CA PRO A 558 6.88 -19.20 9.54
C PRO A 558 5.66 -20.10 9.76
N ILE A 559 4.48 -19.52 9.94
CA ILE A 559 3.23 -20.27 10.14
C ILE A 559 2.82 -21.08 8.89
N THR A 560 3.08 -20.51 7.71
CA THR A 560 2.80 -21.18 6.43
C THR A 560 3.77 -22.33 6.21
N ILE A 561 5.03 -22.15 6.58
CA ILE A 561 6.05 -23.20 6.53
C ILE A 561 5.67 -24.35 7.47
N LEU A 562 5.26 -24.00 8.71
CA LEU A 562 4.86 -25.02 9.69
C LEU A 562 3.68 -25.86 9.19
N ARG A 563 2.65 -25.22 8.64
CA ARG A 563 1.50 -25.95 8.05
C ARG A 563 1.92 -26.82 6.89
N MET A 564 2.74 -26.28 6.00
CA MET A 564 3.26 -27.02 4.84
C MET A 564 4.04 -28.26 5.27
N LEU A 565 4.91 -28.14 6.30
CA LEU A 565 5.66 -29.27 6.83
C LEU A 565 4.74 -30.27 7.55
N ASP A 566 3.76 -29.78 8.31
CA ASP A 566 2.78 -30.60 9.02
C ASP A 566 1.93 -31.44 8.05
N ASP A 567 1.40 -30.79 7.01
CA ASP A 567 0.62 -31.49 5.97
C ASP A 567 1.48 -32.51 5.21
N LEU A 568 2.70 -32.12 4.81
CA LEU A 568 3.59 -32.97 4.04
C LEU A 568 4.11 -34.15 4.89
N PHE A 569 4.58 -33.87 6.11
CA PHE A 569 5.08 -34.93 7.01
C PHE A 569 3.94 -35.79 7.54
N GLY A 570 2.75 -35.24 7.71
CA GLY A 570 1.56 -36.01 8.03
C GLY A 570 1.23 -37.07 6.96
N ALA A 571 1.39 -36.70 5.68
CA ALA A 571 1.25 -37.67 4.58
C ALA A 571 2.36 -38.73 4.61
N PHE A 572 3.60 -38.36 4.98
CA PHE A 572 4.71 -39.30 5.14
C PHE A 572 4.52 -40.22 6.35
N ASP A 573 3.99 -39.71 7.47
CA ASP A 573 3.66 -40.48 8.64
C ASP A 573 2.64 -41.55 8.34
N GLN A 574 1.59 -41.18 7.57
CA GLN A 574 0.59 -42.16 7.14
C GLN A 574 1.18 -43.24 6.22
N ALA A 575 2.04 -42.80 5.27
CA ALA A 575 2.72 -43.73 4.37
C ALA A 575 3.69 -44.65 5.12
N ALA A 576 4.39 -44.16 6.13
CA ALA A 576 5.26 -44.98 6.99
C ALA A 576 4.46 -46.00 7.80
N LEU A 577 3.33 -45.59 8.38
CA LEU A 577 2.43 -46.46 9.12
C LEU A 577 1.87 -47.59 8.23
N ASP A 578 1.38 -47.24 7.04
CA ASP A 578 0.82 -48.20 6.07
C ASP A 578 1.83 -49.26 5.65
N LEU A 579 3.13 -48.88 5.61
CA LEU A 579 4.22 -49.76 5.21
C LEU A 579 4.99 -50.41 6.38
N GLY A 580 4.56 -50.16 7.62
CA GLY A 580 5.21 -50.72 8.80
C GLY A 580 6.63 -50.22 9.01
N VAL A 581 6.90 -48.95 8.66
CA VAL A 581 8.16 -48.25 8.86
C VAL A 581 8.01 -47.31 10.04
N GLU A 582 8.94 -47.35 10.97
CA GLU A 582 8.90 -46.53 12.19
C GLU A 582 9.45 -45.13 11.90
N LYS A 583 8.65 -44.09 12.15
CA LYS A 583 9.13 -42.74 12.19
C LYS A 583 9.96 -42.49 13.43
N ILE A 584 11.15 -42.00 13.30
CA ILE A 584 12.02 -41.69 14.44
C ILE A 584 11.85 -40.24 14.87
N LYS A 585 12.10 -39.33 13.95
CA LYS A 585 12.01 -37.88 14.23
C LYS A 585 12.03 -37.07 12.92
N THR A 586 11.71 -35.80 13.06
CA THR A 586 12.02 -34.79 12.03
C THR A 586 13.18 -33.92 12.51
N ILE A 587 14.10 -33.58 11.63
CA ILE A 587 15.26 -32.74 11.91
C ILE A 587 15.17 -31.53 11.00
N GLY A 588 14.44 -30.50 11.46
CA GLY A 588 14.12 -29.37 10.60
C GLY A 588 13.17 -29.78 9.47
N ASP A 589 13.63 -29.70 8.24
CA ASP A 589 12.95 -30.11 7.00
C ASP A 589 13.28 -31.54 6.53
N CYS A 590 14.06 -32.24 7.32
CA CYS A 590 14.46 -33.62 7.04
C CYS A 590 13.60 -34.62 7.82
N TYR A 591 13.02 -35.58 7.14
CA TYR A 591 12.23 -36.68 7.69
C TYR A 591 13.11 -37.89 7.84
N MET A 592 13.15 -38.49 9.04
CA MET A 592 13.94 -39.69 9.36
C MET A 592 13.02 -40.84 9.77
N ALA A 593 13.16 -41.97 9.10
CA ALA A 593 12.42 -43.19 9.39
C ALA A 593 13.34 -44.44 9.29
N VAL A 594 12.88 -45.50 9.88
CA VAL A 594 13.63 -46.79 9.95
C VAL A 594 12.70 -47.96 9.88
N CYS A 595 13.14 -49.04 9.26
CA CYS A 595 12.46 -50.33 9.32
C CYS A 595 13.42 -51.40 9.81
N GLY A 596 12.88 -52.36 10.59
CA GLY A 596 13.64 -53.47 11.20
C GLY A 596 13.83 -53.31 12.72
N LEU A 597 13.13 -52.32 13.32
CA LEU A 597 13.03 -52.16 14.77
C LEU A 597 11.63 -51.61 15.13
N PRO A 598 11.15 -51.73 16.37
CA PRO A 598 11.73 -52.45 17.49
C PRO A 598 11.68 -53.98 17.33
N TYR A 599 11.06 -54.45 16.27
CA TYR A 599 11.05 -55.85 15.89
C TYR A 599 11.85 -56.04 14.60
N ALA A 600 12.68 -57.10 14.59
CA ALA A 600 13.44 -57.44 13.38
C ALA A 600 12.47 -57.75 12.22
N ASN A 601 12.71 -57.15 11.08
CA ASN A 601 11.91 -57.33 9.87
C ASN A 601 12.81 -57.69 8.69
N PRO A 602 12.72 -58.90 8.17
CA PRO A 602 13.56 -59.33 7.04
C PRO A 602 13.34 -58.52 5.76
N ALA A 603 12.15 -57.91 5.61
CA ALA A 603 11.80 -57.09 4.48
C ALA A 603 12.05 -55.59 4.70
N HIS A 604 12.91 -55.20 5.68
CA HIS A 604 13.15 -53.81 6.06
C HIS A 604 13.62 -52.94 4.87
N ALA A 605 14.43 -53.48 3.98
CA ALA A 605 14.92 -52.75 2.81
C ALA A 605 13.81 -52.51 1.79
N ASP A 606 12.97 -53.56 1.55
CA ASP A 606 11.83 -53.46 0.63
C ASP A 606 10.80 -52.43 1.09
N GLN A 607 10.53 -52.38 2.41
CA GLN A 607 9.55 -51.43 2.98
C GLN A 607 10.10 -50.01 2.95
N VAL A 608 11.38 -49.81 3.22
CA VAL A 608 12.04 -48.49 3.10
C VAL A 608 12.15 -48.04 1.65
N ALA A 609 12.40 -48.96 0.71
CA ALA A 609 12.36 -48.66 -0.72
C ALA A 609 10.96 -48.22 -1.17
N ALA A 610 9.92 -48.96 -0.75
CA ALA A 610 8.54 -48.59 -1.03
C ALA A 610 8.13 -47.25 -0.42
N LEU A 611 8.54 -47.00 0.84
CA LEU A 611 8.33 -45.69 1.50
C LEU A 611 9.04 -44.56 0.75
N SER A 612 10.29 -44.77 0.30
CA SER A 612 11.06 -43.80 -0.44
C SER A 612 10.36 -43.36 -1.72
N LEU A 613 9.82 -44.31 -2.48
CA LEU A 613 9.02 -44.08 -3.69
C LEU A 613 7.70 -43.37 -3.34
N ARG A 614 7.04 -43.80 -2.27
CA ARG A 614 5.80 -43.19 -1.81
C ARG A 614 5.99 -41.76 -1.35
N ILE A 615 7.08 -41.43 -0.66
CA ILE A 615 7.44 -40.08 -0.24
C ILE A 615 7.58 -39.14 -1.46
N LEU A 616 8.27 -39.56 -2.52
CA LEU A 616 8.37 -38.75 -3.74
C LEU A 616 7.02 -38.59 -4.44
N LYS A 617 6.18 -39.60 -4.40
CA LYS A 617 4.83 -39.54 -4.94
C LYS A 617 3.93 -38.60 -4.13
N GLU A 618 3.97 -38.65 -2.80
CA GLU A 618 3.23 -37.73 -1.92
C GLU A 618 3.71 -36.30 -2.11
N LEU A 619 5.02 -36.08 -2.28
CA LEU A 619 5.57 -34.77 -2.62
C LEU A 619 5.05 -34.23 -3.96
N GLN A 620 4.95 -35.09 -4.99
CA GLN A 620 4.37 -34.69 -6.28
C GLN A 620 2.90 -34.32 -6.14
N LEU A 621 2.12 -35.11 -5.39
CA LEU A 621 0.70 -34.84 -5.10
C LEU A 621 0.57 -33.54 -4.31
N PHE A 622 1.42 -33.33 -3.31
CA PHE A 622 1.49 -32.10 -2.54
C PHE A 622 1.78 -30.87 -3.43
N ASN A 623 2.77 -30.99 -4.32
CA ASN A 623 3.12 -29.96 -5.28
C ASN A 623 1.97 -29.59 -6.21
N GLN A 624 1.27 -30.61 -6.72
CA GLN A 624 0.09 -30.42 -7.60
C GLN A 624 -1.06 -29.73 -6.87
N HIS A 625 -1.30 -30.13 -5.62
CA HIS A 625 -2.41 -29.61 -4.81
C HIS A 625 -2.17 -28.17 -4.35
N ASN A 626 -0.92 -27.84 -4.00
CA ASN A 626 -0.55 -26.56 -3.43
C ASN A 626 0.11 -25.60 -4.45
N GLY A 627 0.27 -25.99 -5.71
CA GLY A 627 0.92 -25.17 -6.74
C GLY A 627 2.40 -24.88 -6.42
N THR A 628 3.07 -25.79 -5.71
CA THR A 628 4.48 -25.66 -5.32
C THR A 628 5.37 -26.50 -6.23
N HIS A 629 6.68 -26.24 -6.19
CA HIS A 629 7.69 -26.98 -6.96
C HIS A 629 8.79 -27.47 -6.02
N LEU A 630 8.39 -27.97 -4.86
CA LEU A 630 9.32 -28.53 -3.90
C LEU A 630 10.01 -29.75 -4.50
N LYS A 631 11.27 -29.88 -4.22
CA LYS A 631 12.08 -31.02 -4.57
C LYS A 631 12.62 -31.66 -3.32
N MET A 632 12.85 -32.92 -3.34
CA MET A 632 13.37 -33.67 -2.20
C MET A 632 14.54 -34.56 -2.60
N ARG A 633 15.49 -34.68 -1.71
CA ARG A 633 16.51 -35.73 -1.81
C ARG A 633 16.14 -36.84 -0.84
N VAL A 634 16.21 -38.04 -1.29
CA VAL A 634 15.97 -39.22 -0.48
C VAL A 634 17.22 -40.08 -0.49
N GLY A 635 17.69 -40.46 0.71
CA GLY A 635 18.84 -41.33 0.87
C GLY A 635 18.51 -42.48 1.81
N ALA A 636 18.89 -43.70 1.43
CA ALA A 636 18.70 -44.86 2.30
C ALA A 636 19.95 -45.73 2.35
N HIS A 637 20.12 -46.40 3.50
CA HIS A 637 21.20 -47.34 3.75
C HIS A 637 20.76 -48.43 4.72
N SER A 638 21.29 -49.65 4.53
CA SER A 638 21.07 -50.78 5.43
C SER A 638 22.31 -51.17 6.18
N GLY A 639 22.12 -51.52 7.44
CA GLY A 639 23.20 -51.95 8.29
C GLY A 639 22.78 -52.05 9.77
N ALA A 640 23.76 -52.23 10.63
CA ALA A 640 23.51 -52.35 12.06
C ALA A 640 23.31 -50.98 12.72
N VAL A 641 22.41 -50.91 13.69
CA VAL A 641 22.21 -49.70 14.53
C VAL A 641 22.06 -50.13 15.99
N VAL A 642 22.27 -49.17 16.89
CA VAL A 642 21.82 -49.27 18.28
C VAL A 642 20.61 -48.34 18.42
N ALA A 643 19.49 -48.83 18.88
CA ALA A 643 18.35 -48.06 19.22
C ALA A 643 18.14 -48.03 20.72
N GLY A 644 17.73 -46.91 21.27
CA GLY A 644 17.57 -46.82 22.72
C GLY A 644 16.89 -45.56 23.18
N VAL A 645 16.61 -45.52 24.47
CA VAL A 645 15.98 -44.38 25.12
C VAL A 645 17.02 -43.51 25.81
N ILE A 646 17.07 -42.27 25.41
CA ILE A 646 17.92 -41.25 26.07
C ILE A 646 17.02 -40.22 26.77
N GLY A 647 17.51 -39.72 27.92
CA GLY A 647 16.89 -38.68 28.72
C GLY A 647 16.28 -39.22 30.02
N SER A 648 16.38 -38.43 31.08
CA SER A 648 15.83 -38.75 32.39
C SER A 648 14.48 -38.04 32.67
N SER A 649 14.19 -36.95 31.95
CA SER A 649 12.99 -36.18 32.14
C SER A 649 12.10 -36.09 30.85
N LYS A 650 12.72 -36.23 29.68
CA LYS A 650 12.05 -36.40 28.40
C LYS A 650 12.70 -37.59 27.72
N PHE A 651 11.93 -38.67 27.61
CA PHE A 651 12.38 -39.87 26.95
C PHE A 651 12.29 -39.67 25.43
N ILE A 652 13.43 -39.88 24.75
CA ILE A 652 13.52 -39.88 23.29
C ILE A 652 14.07 -41.25 22.87
N TYR A 653 13.28 -41.97 22.05
CA TYR A 653 13.75 -43.15 21.37
C TYR A 653 14.47 -42.75 20.09
N ASP A 654 15.74 -43.05 19.97
CA ASP A 654 16.58 -42.62 18.85
C ASP A 654 17.56 -43.72 18.42
N LEU A 655 18.26 -43.49 17.32
CA LEU A 655 19.16 -44.44 16.66
C LEU A 655 20.58 -43.91 16.60
N TRP A 656 21.55 -44.81 16.81
CA TRP A 656 22.99 -44.53 16.68
C TRP A 656 23.68 -45.62 15.86
N GLY A 657 24.65 -45.24 15.07
CA GLY A 657 25.48 -46.15 14.28
C GLY A 657 25.90 -45.53 12.95
N ASP A 658 26.92 -46.13 12.34
CA ASP A 658 27.42 -45.72 11.03
C ASP A 658 26.33 -45.81 9.95
N THR A 659 25.36 -46.69 10.10
CA THR A 659 24.19 -46.88 9.24
C THR A 659 23.37 -45.57 9.13
N VAL A 660 23.16 -44.93 10.27
CA VAL A 660 22.42 -43.63 10.32
C VAL A 660 23.19 -42.55 9.56
N ASN A 661 24.50 -42.48 9.85
CA ASN A 661 25.37 -41.51 9.17
C ASN A 661 25.45 -41.75 7.66
N MET A 662 25.52 -43.00 7.25
CA MET A 662 25.56 -43.39 5.84
C MET A 662 24.24 -43.04 5.12
N ALA A 663 23.10 -43.35 5.72
CA ALA A 663 21.79 -42.97 5.16
C ALA A 663 21.67 -41.45 4.99
N SER A 664 22.10 -40.67 5.99
CA SER A 664 22.15 -39.20 5.90
C SER A 664 23.13 -38.71 4.81
N ARG A 665 24.24 -39.40 4.59
CA ARG A 665 25.19 -39.08 3.49
C ARG A 665 24.56 -39.42 2.12
N MET A 666 23.79 -40.49 2.02
CA MET A 666 23.08 -40.79 0.78
C MET A 666 22.08 -39.71 0.43
N GLU A 667 21.38 -39.18 1.43
CA GLU A 667 20.49 -38.04 1.20
C GLU A 667 21.29 -36.80 0.77
N SER A 668 22.26 -36.35 1.60
CA SER A 668 22.96 -35.06 1.40
C SER A 668 23.82 -34.99 0.13
N THR A 669 24.27 -36.14 -0.39
CA THR A 669 24.94 -36.27 -1.68
C THR A 669 23.98 -36.65 -2.83
N GLY A 670 22.72 -36.80 -2.52
CA GLY A 670 21.65 -37.19 -3.47
C GLY A 670 21.36 -36.12 -4.52
N ILE A 671 20.71 -36.52 -5.58
CA ILE A 671 20.17 -35.64 -6.62
C ILE A 671 18.71 -35.35 -6.25
N PRO A 672 18.24 -34.10 -6.41
CA PRO A 672 16.84 -33.78 -6.18
C PRO A 672 15.90 -34.68 -6.95
N ASP A 673 14.81 -35.11 -6.30
CA ASP A 673 13.75 -35.97 -6.84
C ASP A 673 14.25 -37.37 -7.22
N GLN A 674 15.39 -37.79 -6.67
CA GLN A 674 15.90 -39.13 -6.83
C GLN A 674 16.16 -39.78 -5.45
N ILE A 675 16.06 -41.09 -5.41
CA ILE A 675 16.32 -41.90 -4.23
C ILE A 675 17.70 -42.55 -4.40
N GLN A 676 18.62 -42.13 -3.56
CA GLN A 676 19.99 -42.66 -3.58
C GLN A 676 20.18 -43.70 -2.50
N VAL A 677 20.66 -44.84 -2.89
CA VAL A 677 20.90 -45.97 -1.97
C VAL A 677 22.30 -46.54 -2.12
N THR A 678 22.78 -47.16 -1.10
CA THR A 678 24.08 -47.87 -1.11
C THR A 678 23.97 -49.28 -1.64
N GLU A 679 25.10 -49.88 -1.97
CA GLU A 679 25.20 -51.31 -2.29
C GLU A 679 24.65 -52.19 -1.17
N ALA A 680 25.01 -51.87 0.11
CA ALA A 680 24.49 -52.62 1.25
C ALA A 680 22.98 -52.55 1.40
N PHE A 681 22.32 -51.49 0.94
CA PHE A 681 20.86 -51.43 0.89
C PHE A 681 20.31 -52.26 -0.28
N ARG A 682 20.92 -52.15 -1.47
CA ARG A 682 20.57 -52.94 -2.64
C ARG A 682 20.59 -54.41 -2.37
N ASP A 683 21.63 -54.90 -1.68
CA ASP A 683 21.86 -56.33 -1.40
C ASP A 683 20.86 -56.90 -0.39
N GLN A 684 20.12 -56.05 0.34
CA GLN A 684 19.06 -56.42 1.28
C GLN A 684 17.65 -56.37 0.64
N LEU A 685 17.54 -55.91 -0.60
CA LEU A 685 16.27 -55.96 -1.32
C LEU A 685 15.93 -57.36 -1.74
N SER A 686 14.71 -57.80 -1.39
CA SER A 686 14.19 -59.11 -1.79
C SER A 686 13.23 -59.01 -2.96
N LYS A 687 12.66 -57.84 -3.21
CA LYS A 687 11.82 -57.54 -4.37
C LYS A 687 12.64 -56.96 -5.54
N PRO A 688 12.23 -57.18 -6.77
CA PRO A 688 12.96 -56.70 -7.96
C PRO A 688 12.73 -55.20 -8.23
N PHE A 689 13.32 -54.34 -7.38
CA PHE A 689 13.36 -52.89 -7.65
C PHE A 689 14.34 -52.58 -8.79
N ASN A 690 14.00 -51.61 -9.65
CA ASN A 690 14.90 -51.10 -10.66
C ASN A 690 15.94 -50.17 -10.03
N LEU A 691 17.21 -50.48 -10.21
CA LEU A 691 18.32 -49.76 -9.62
C LEU A 691 19.33 -49.39 -10.69
N ASP A 692 19.56 -48.10 -10.85
CA ASP A 692 20.58 -47.58 -11.77
C ASP A 692 21.89 -47.34 -11.01
N PHE A 693 22.98 -47.88 -11.47
CA PHE A 693 24.29 -47.62 -10.88
C PHE A 693 24.73 -46.19 -11.07
N ARG A 694 24.82 -45.44 -10.00
CA ARG A 694 25.25 -44.02 -10.05
C ARG A 694 26.76 -43.89 -10.16
N GLY A 695 27.51 -44.80 -9.58
CA GLY A 695 28.96 -44.73 -9.47
C GLY A 695 29.48 -44.82 -8.04
N GLU A 696 30.80 -44.76 -7.92
CA GLU A 696 31.46 -44.69 -6.60
C GLU A 696 31.47 -43.23 -6.09
N LEU A 697 30.96 -43.01 -4.91
CA LEU A 697 31.05 -41.76 -4.19
C LEU A 697 32.07 -41.84 -3.06
N GLU A 698 32.91 -40.83 -2.94
CA GLU A 698 33.83 -40.72 -1.81
C GLU A 698 33.11 -40.13 -0.60
N VAL A 699 32.76 -40.97 0.34
CA VAL A 699 32.07 -40.57 1.57
C VAL A 699 33.12 -40.29 2.66
N LYS A 700 33.11 -39.04 3.16
CA LYS A 700 34.06 -38.58 4.18
C LYS A 700 34.04 -39.50 5.41
N GLY A 701 35.19 -40.11 5.73
CA GLY A 701 35.38 -40.98 6.88
C GLY A 701 35.09 -42.45 6.63
N ILE A 702 34.64 -42.86 5.43
CA ILE A 702 34.28 -44.24 5.08
C ILE A 702 35.04 -44.72 3.82
N GLY A 703 35.33 -43.78 2.90
CA GLY A 703 35.99 -44.08 1.65
C GLY A 703 34.99 -44.16 0.47
N LYS A 704 35.36 -44.90 -0.58
CA LYS A 704 34.53 -45.06 -1.77
C LYS A 704 33.38 -46.06 -1.49
N VAL A 705 32.18 -45.62 -1.82
CA VAL A 705 30.94 -46.38 -1.65
C VAL A 705 30.21 -46.43 -3.00
N SER A 706 29.88 -47.64 -3.43
CA SER A 706 29.05 -47.86 -4.58
C SER A 706 27.60 -47.40 -4.28
N THR A 707 27.09 -46.53 -5.14
CA THR A 707 25.75 -45.94 -4.95
C THR A 707 24.88 -46.19 -6.18
N TYR A 708 23.58 -46.28 -5.92
CA TYR A 708 22.56 -46.57 -6.90
C TYR A 708 21.40 -45.63 -6.78
N PHE A 709 20.73 -45.35 -7.87
CA PHE A 709 19.39 -44.73 -7.83
C PHE A 709 18.32 -45.79 -7.87
N LEU A 710 17.40 -45.72 -6.92
CA LEU A 710 16.19 -46.51 -6.91
C LEU A 710 15.13 -45.81 -7.78
N CYS A 711 14.74 -46.43 -8.88
CA CYS A 711 13.92 -45.80 -9.90
C CYS A 711 12.43 -46.16 -9.78
N ASP A 712 12.08 -47.43 -9.75
CA ASP A 712 10.66 -47.90 -9.62
C ASP A 712 10.59 -49.39 -9.30
N LEU A 713 9.38 -49.88 -8.99
CA LEU A 713 9.04 -51.30 -9.02
C LEU A 713 8.67 -51.69 -10.46
N PRO A 714 9.15 -52.81 -11.02
CA PRO A 714 8.69 -53.28 -12.31
C PRO A 714 7.17 -53.49 -12.31
N GLU A 715 6.47 -53.10 -13.39
CA GLU A 715 5.01 -53.23 -13.52
C GLU A 715 4.45 -54.64 -13.31
N GLU A 716 5.28 -55.69 -13.33
CA GLU A 716 4.88 -57.10 -13.08
C GLU A 716 4.87 -57.48 -11.60
N ALA A 717 5.23 -56.58 -10.66
CA ALA A 717 5.36 -56.90 -9.22
C ALA A 717 4.57 -55.94 -8.30
N ALA A 718 3.72 -55.06 -8.85
CA ALA A 718 2.89 -54.13 -8.12
C ALA A 718 1.53 -54.70 -7.68
#